data_3d94eecd22fd99d5353f517e015ab64b
#
_entry.id   3d94eecd22fd99d5353f517e015ab64b
#
_cell.length_a   1.000
_cell.length_b   1.000
_cell.length_c   1.000
_cell.angle_alpha   90.00
_cell.angle_beta   90.00
_cell.angle_gamma   90.00
#
_symmetry.space_group_name_H-M   'P 1'
#
loop_
_entity.id
_entity.type
_entity.pdbx_description
1 polymer ?
#
loop_
_entity_poly.entity_id
_entity_poly.type
_entity_poly.pdbx_seq_one_letter_code
_entity_poly.pdbx_strand_id
1 'polypeptide(L)'
;MYLALRQAVLRRAGLAAALVAGAITVTGAADWPEWRGPSRDGHSTETNLPGKWSPKGENLAWRIPIGSRSSPVVFGNRIYLNTPTGDPANTQERLVALEAETGKIVWERRFSLYLSDVPQHRSSWASPSVDPETGNIYLFTVAAQLVCLAPDGKVLWNRSLPDEYGAVTTHGGRTTSPIIEGDKVILNALILAWGDLNRTGNRYFAFDKKTGQTIWIASPQTRHYDTNYSTPIVGTIDGTRALLVGGTDGAYHALKLNTGERLWSLDVSKRAILNSPLFRDNVAYLTHGEENMDTTEMGMIAAVDATGSGLLTTDAFKWRTRGFLPTFASPVADAERLYTVDNSAIVGAFDLKTGAKLWEKTLGTLQKGSPVLADGKLYVGTENGKFYILRPSATGVEVLDEDVLGTPQAPEVIVASPIIADGRVYVTSMDALYAIGKRVPRASRVAPMAPAPMAPAATAVVQVFPYESLLTPGQTVSLKARLFDGKGNFIREEPAAQWTVEQLTGAVDAKGTYTASPAGSTAGVVKATVGAISGTARVRVIEPLPWAWDFEAAVAEAPPAWWTGAPGKVFQRTIEGAGKVLMRPRDDTVGRRSKVFFGQPNLSGYTVEADVRGREQRRQRGDVGLINERYGLVLFGNGQKLELHPWQAADEMTARVPFIWDAETWYRMKLRVDHLADGSARVRGKVWPAAEAEPAAWTIEKIDKIPHQMGSPGIYADGISDVYFDNLKVYKSQ
;
A
#
# COMPACT_ATOMS: atom_id res chain seq x y z
N MET A 1 -67.81 22.64 23.64
CA MET A 1 -67.04 21.55 23.09
C MET A 1 -66.19 21.95 21.84
N TYR A 2 -66.44 23.12 21.26
CA TYR A 2 -65.67 23.61 20.06
C TYR A 2 -64.44 24.49 20.39
N LEU A 3 -64.34 25.06 21.58
CA LEU A 3 -63.16 25.89 21.97
C LEU A 3 -62.03 25.08 22.54
N ALA A 4 -62.26 23.89 23.08
CA ALA A 4 -61.23 23.07 23.67
C ALA A 4 -60.36 22.31 22.59
N LEU A 5 -60.93 22.05 21.41
CA LEU A 5 -60.19 21.43 20.31
C LEU A 5 -59.26 22.38 19.54
N ARG A 6 -59.56 23.68 19.52
CA ARG A 6 -58.70 24.65 18.87
C ARG A 6 -57.40 24.97 19.65
N GLN A 7 -57.45 24.86 20.98
CA GLN A 7 -56.23 25.08 21.80
C GLN A 7 -55.27 23.86 21.82
N ALA A 8 -55.78 22.65 21.63
CA ALA A 8 -54.95 21.45 21.56
C ALA A 8 -54.23 21.33 20.19
N VAL A 9 -54.82 21.83 19.09
CA VAL A 9 -54.16 21.81 17.78
C VAL A 9 -53.09 22.90 17.66
N LEU A 10 -53.31 24.09 18.27
CA LEU A 10 -52.30 25.17 18.29
C LEU A 10 -51.11 24.86 19.20
N ARG A 11 -51.27 24.08 20.26
CA ARG A 11 -50.15 23.61 21.10
C ARG A 11 -49.31 22.50 20.49
N ARG A 12 -49.88 21.65 19.61
CA ARG A 12 -49.10 20.64 18.87
C ARG A 12 -48.38 21.20 17.63
N ALA A 13 -48.92 22.22 16.99
CA ALA A 13 -48.21 22.92 15.91
C ALA A 13 -47.05 23.82 16.41
N GLY A 14 -47.15 24.37 17.64
CA GLY A 14 -46.09 25.16 18.25
C GLY A 14 -44.87 24.33 18.76
N LEU A 15 -45.08 23.04 19.09
CA LEU A 15 -43.96 22.15 19.51
C LEU A 15 -43.24 21.51 18.33
N ALA A 16 -43.88 21.39 17.15
CA ALA A 16 -43.21 20.88 15.95
C ALA A 16 -42.35 21.95 15.24
N ALA A 17 -42.63 23.24 15.46
CA ALA A 17 -41.83 24.34 14.89
C ALA A 17 -40.61 24.75 15.73
N ALA A 18 -40.50 24.29 16.97
CA ALA A 18 -39.39 24.64 17.87
C ALA A 18 -38.22 23.63 17.86
N LEU A 19 -38.32 22.53 17.09
CA LEU A 19 -37.28 21.49 16.97
C LEU A 19 -36.45 21.56 15.67
N VAL A 20 -36.65 22.60 14.85
CA VAL A 20 -35.87 22.83 13.61
C VAL A 20 -34.92 24.04 13.73
N ALA A 21 -34.87 24.68 14.88
CA ALA A 21 -33.97 25.81 15.08
C ALA A 21 -32.78 25.36 15.95
N GLY A 22 -31.65 25.06 15.29
CA GLY A 22 -30.37 25.10 15.96
C GLY A 22 -29.46 23.89 15.85
N ALA A 23 -29.30 23.28 14.69
CA ALA A 23 -27.99 22.74 14.38
C ALA A 23 -27.07 23.90 13.98
N ILE A 24 -26.61 24.67 14.97
CA ILE A 24 -25.41 25.46 14.79
C ILE A 24 -24.30 24.41 14.61
N THR A 25 -23.97 24.10 13.38
CA THR A 25 -22.72 23.43 13.06
C THR A 25 -21.61 24.39 13.52
N VAL A 26 -21.15 24.23 14.74
CA VAL A 26 -19.88 24.80 15.13
C VAL A 26 -18.85 24.14 14.24
N THR A 27 -18.48 24.82 13.15
CA THR A 27 -17.34 24.47 12.32
C THR A 27 -16.09 24.70 13.16
N GLY A 28 -15.81 23.73 14.05
CA GLY A 28 -14.61 23.73 14.87
C GLY A 28 -13.44 23.15 14.08
N ALA A 29 -12.25 23.52 14.51
CA ALA A 29 -11.00 22.93 14.04
C ALA A 29 -11.08 21.40 14.01
N ALA A 30 -10.64 20.78 12.93
CA ALA A 30 -10.76 19.34 12.68
C ALA A 30 -9.41 18.65 12.58
N ASP A 31 -9.37 17.36 12.92
CA ASP A 31 -8.24 16.50 12.60
C ASP A 31 -8.15 16.25 11.07
N TRP A 32 -6.93 15.98 10.60
CA TRP A 32 -6.66 15.46 9.26
C TRP A 32 -5.92 14.13 9.41
N PRO A 33 -6.63 13.04 9.78
CA PRO A 33 -6.01 11.83 10.32
C PRO A 33 -5.42 10.89 9.26
N GLU A 34 -5.70 11.12 7.99
CA GLU A 34 -5.26 10.29 6.87
C GLU A 34 -5.14 11.09 5.58
N TRP A 35 -4.58 10.48 4.55
CA TRP A 35 -4.42 11.12 3.25
C TRP A 35 -5.76 11.60 2.68
N ARG A 36 -5.80 12.86 2.23
CA ARG A 36 -6.99 13.61 1.78
C ARG A 36 -8.05 13.87 2.85
N GLY A 37 -7.71 13.74 4.12
CA GLY A 37 -8.54 14.14 5.25
C GLY A 37 -9.62 13.14 5.64
N PRO A 38 -10.47 13.51 6.61
CA PRO A 38 -11.41 12.58 7.22
C PRO A 38 -12.48 12.04 6.25
N SER A 39 -12.78 12.76 5.18
CA SER A 39 -13.70 12.34 4.11
C SER A 39 -13.01 11.71 2.91
N ARG A 40 -11.68 11.67 2.89
CA ARG A 40 -10.84 11.16 1.79
C ARG A 40 -11.10 11.82 0.43
N ASP A 41 -11.64 13.03 0.44
CA ASP A 41 -12.04 13.78 -0.75
C ASP A 41 -11.24 15.08 -0.99
N GLY A 42 -10.30 15.40 -0.08
CA GLY A 42 -9.49 16.62 -0.16
C GLY A 42 -10.25 17.90 0.21
N HIS A 43 -11.43 17.78 0.81
CA HIS A 43 -12.24 18.90 1.24
C HIS A 43 -12.19 19.05 2.77
N SER A 44 -12.03 20.29 3.25
CA SER A 44 -12.15 20.66 4.66
C SER A 44 -13.32 21.63 4.84
N THR A 45 -14.06 21.43 5.92
CA THR A 45 -15.14 22.36 6.34
C THR A 45 -14.65 23.52 7.20
N GLU A 46 -13.34 23.59 7.48
CA GLU A 46 -12.75 24.69 8.25
C GLU A 46 -12.87 26.02 7.51
N THR A 47 -13.08 27.09 8.25
CA THR A 47 -13.27 28.46 7.76
C THR A 47 -12.25 29.41 8.37
N ASN A 48 -12.19 30.65 7.86
CA ASN A 48 -11.25 31.68 8.29
C ASN A 48 -9.78 31.29 8.11
N LEU A 49 -9.51 30.49 7.07
CA LEU A 49 -8.17 30.07 6.71
C LEU A 49 -7.39 31.21 6.02
N PRO A 50 -6.05 31.22 6.12
CA PRO A 50 -5.24 32.22 5.46
C PRO A 50 -5.53 32.31 3.97
N GLY A 51 -5.81 33.51 3.48
CA GLY A 51 -5.90 33.82 2.06
C GLY A 51 -4.60 34.41 1.50
N LYS A 52 -3.61 34.64 2.39
CA LYS A 52 -2.30 35.17 2.08
C LYS A 52 -1.28 34.75 3.13
N TRP A 53 -0.05 34.51 2.72
CA TRP A 53 1.06 34.20 3.61
C TRP A 53 2.40 34.56 2.95
N SER A 54 3.50 34.31 3.63
CA SER A 54 4.85 34.38 3.02
C SER A 54 5.79 33.42 3.75
N PRO A 55 6.65 32.69 3.05
CA PRO A 55 7.70 31.89 3.68
C PRO A 55 8.70 32.75 4.46
N LYS A 56 8.64 34.09 4.33
CA LYS A 56 9.44 35.06 5.06
C LYS A 56 8.80 35.64 6.31
N GLY A 57 7.58 35.21 6.68
CA GLY A 57 6.97 35.54 7.98
C GLY A 57 5.50 35.91 8.01
N GLU A 58 4.89 36.45 6.94
CA GLU A 58 3.45 36.77 6.96
C GLU A 58 2.64 35.48 7.11
N ASN A 59 1.81 35.39 8.14
CA ASN A 59 1.00 34.21 8.48
C ASN A 59 1.78 32.89 8.60
N LEU A 60 3.11 32.89 8.63
CA LEU A 60 3.93 31.73 8.91
C LEU A 60 3.97 31.48 10.42
N ALA A 61 3.41 30.37 10.88
CA ALA A 61 3.49 29.96 12.28
C ALA A 61 4.88 29.39 12.60
N TRP A 62 5.36 28.47 11.78
CA TRP A 62 6.70 27.89 11.86
C TRP A 62 7.08 27.17 10.57
N ARG A 63 8.39 26.97 10.39
CA ARG A 63 9.03 26.13 9.35
C ARG A 63 10.05 25.23 10.00
N ILE A 64 10.08 23.96 9.60
CA ILE A 64 11.11 23.01 10.04
C ILE A 64 11.79 22.38 8.81
N PRO A 65 13.12 22.11 8.86
CA PRO A 65 13.87 21.55 7.73
C PRO A 65 13.69 20.01 7.66
N ILE A 66 12.45 19.58 7.50
CA ILE A 66 12.06 18.19 7.32
C ILE A 66 11.15 18.12 6.11
N GLY A 67 11.70 17.72 4.98
CA GLY A 67 10.98 17.60 3.73
C GLY A 67 10.49 16.18 3.45
N SER A 68 9.49 16.06 2.58
CA SER A 68 8.95 14.77 2.17
C SER A 68 8.16 14.84 0.85
N ARG A 69 7.90 13.66 0.29
CA ARG A 69 6.90 13.43 -0.76
C ARG A 69 5.52 13.12 -0.20
N SER A 70 5.43 12.66 1.04
CA SER A 70 4.16 12.36 1.70
C SER A 70 3.52 13.62 2.26
N SER A 71 2.20 13.65 2.29
CA SER A 71 1.46 14.65 3.05
C SER A 71 1.51 14.30 4.54
N PRO A 72 1.65 15.28 5.43
CA PRO A 72 1.53 15.04 6.84
C PRO A 72 0.09 14.69 7.22
N VAL A 73 -0.11 14.11 8.40
CA VAL A 73 -1.42 13.99 9.03
C VAL A 73 -1.41 14.67 10.39
N VAL A 74 -2.54 15.22 10.78
CA VAL A 74 -2.72 15.91 12.05
C VAL A 74 -3.77 15.21 12.87
N PHE A 75 -3.41 14.84 14.09
CA PHE A 75 -4.33 14.21 15.01
C PHE A 75 -4.03 14.63 16.47
N GLY A 76 -5.02 15.21 17.11
CA GLY A 76 -4.79 15.78 18.42
C GLY A 76 -3.80 16.94 18.36
N ASN A 77 -2.81 16.91 19.22
CA ASN A 77 -1.72 17.87 19.23
C ASN A 77 -0.45 17.36 18.54
N ARG A 78 -0.61 16.45 17.57
CA ARG A 78 0.50 15.80 16.88
C ARG A 78 0.35 15.92 15.37
N ILE A 79 1.50 16.06 14.72
CA ILE A 79 1.66 15.90 13.28
C ILE A 79 2.52 14.67 13.08
N TYR A 80 2.13 13.81 12.17
CA TYR A 80 2.90 12.64 11.76
C TYR A 80 3.29 12.79 10.30
N LEU A 81 4.58 12.63 10.00
CA LEU A 81 5.11 12.75 8.64
C LEU A 81 6.06 11.60 8.35
N ASN A 82 5.83 10.91 7.24
CA ASN A 82 6.78 9.95 6.68
C ASN A 82 7.79 10.72 5.83
N THR A 83 9.09 10.56 6.07
CA THR A 83 10.14 11.38 5.44
C THR A 83 11.41 10.55 5.24
N PRO A 84 12.20 10.79 4.17
CA PRO A 84 13.51 10.19 4.02
C PRO A 84 14.50 10.75 5.05
N THR A 85 15.51 9.97 5.39
CA THR A 85 16.59 10.39 6.29
C THR A 85 17.88 9.62 5.99
N GLY A 86 19.02 10.11 6.52
CA GLY A 86 20.33 9.52 6.31
C GLY A 86 21.07 10.07 5.09
N ASP A 87 22.36 9.77 5.03
CA ASP A 87 23.17 10.00 3.84
C ASP A 87 22.90 8.92 2.77
N PRO A 88 23.41 9.07 1.54
CA PRO A 88 23.19 8.10 0.46
C PRO A 88 23.52 6.65 0.82
N ALA A 89 24.59 6.41 1.62
CA ALA A 89 24.99 5.07 2.03
C ALA A 89 24.16 4.48 3.18
N ASN A 90 23.36 5.30 3.85
CA ASN A 90 22.58 4.93 5.05
C ASN A 90 21.15 5.47 4.98
N THR A 91 20.56 5.53 3.78
CA THR A 91 19.20 6.06 3.58
C THR A 91 18.16 5.16 4.23
N GLN A 92 17.23 5.78 4.96
CA GLN A 92 16.07 5.13 5.59
C GLN A 92 14.80 5.94 5.33
N GLU A 93 13.66 5.31 5.50
CA GLU A 93 12.41 6.02 5.79
C GLU A 93 12.33 6.32 7.27
N ARG A 94 11.68 7.42 7.61
CA ARG A 94 11.49 7.85 8.99
C ARG A 94 10.08 8.37 9.18
N LEU A 95 9.37 7.82 10.15
CA LEU A 95 8.15 8.43 10.66
C LEU A 95 8.52 9.35 11.82
N VAL A 96 8.20 10.64 11.70
CA VAL A 96 8.37 11.63 12.76
C VAL A 96 7.03 12.04 13.34
N ALA A 97 6.98 12.17 14.66
CA ALA A 97 5.88 12.83 15.36
C ALA A 97 6.33 14.20 15.84
N LEU A 98 5.59 15.22 15.46
CA LEU A 98 5.87 16.60 15.78
C LEU A 98 4.78 17.17 16.69
N GLU A 99 5.13 18.13 17.51
CA GLU A 99 4.16 18.97 18.21
C GLU A 99 3.50 19.92 17.21
N ALA A 100 2.17 19.90 17.12
CA ALA A 100 1.45 20.69 16.11
C ALA A 100 1.61 22.21 16.31
N GLU A 101 1.83 22.68 17.55
CA GLU A 101 1.98 24.10 17.84
C GLU A 101 3.32 24.64 17.34
N THR A 102 4.41 23.92 17.55
CA THR A 102 5.79 24.43 17.39
C THR A 102 6.58 23.75 16.27
N GLY A 103 6.12 22.61 15.75
CA GLY A 103 6.88 21.77 14.83
C GLY A 103 8.02 20.99 15.50
N LYS A 104 8.18 21.05 16.83
CA LYS A 104 9.23 20.33 17.55
C LYS A 104 9.05 18.81 17.43
N ILE A 105 10.14 18.10 17.13
CA ILE A 105 10.13 16.63 17.11
C ILE A 105 9.90 16.09 18.52
N VAL A 106 8.92 15.21 18.67
CA VAL A 106 8.58 14.51 19.91
C VAL A 106 9.25 13.14 19.94
N TRP A 107 9.15 12.42 18.84
CA TRP A 107 9.84 11.15 18.61
C TRP A 107 10.00 10.87 17.11
N GLU A 108 10.88 9.94 16.77
CA GLU A 108 11.03 9.39 15.43
C GLU A 108 11.22 7.87 15.46
N ARG A 109 10.80 7.20 14.37
CA ARG A 109 11.06 5.79 14.09
C ARG A 109 11.60 5.63 12.68
N ARG A 110 12.66 4.86 12.54
CA ARG A 110 13.36 4.63 11.27
C ARG A 110 13.10 3.23 10.75
N PHE A 111 13.03 3.10 9.43
CA PHE A 111 12.78 1.86 8.72
C PHE A 111 13.77 1.72 7.57
N SER A 112 14.45 0.58 7.50
CA SER A 112 15.41 0.30 6.43
C SER A 112 14.72 0.09 5.11
N LEU A 113 15.39 0.51 4.02
CA LEU A 113 14.86 0.39 2.65
C LEU A 113 15.04 -1.02 2.13
N TYR A 114 14.09 -1.46 1.29
CA TYR A 114 14.13 -2.79 0.68
C TYR A 114 13.25 -2.85 -0.58
N LEU A 115 13.64 -3.67 -1.56
CA LEU A 115 12.87 -4.07 -2.74
C LEU A 115 12.54 -2.98 -3.77
N SER A 116 12.87 -1.73 -3.58
CA SER A 116 12.65 -0.71 -4.58
C SER A 116 13.69 -0.80 -5.70
N ASP A 117 13.29 -0.58 -6.93
CA ASP A 117 14.17 -0.46 -8.11
C ASP A 117 14.47 1.00 -8.49
N VAL A 118 14.17 1.94 -7.62
CA VAL A 118 14.19 3.37 -7.91
C VAL A 118 15.04 4.16 -6.91
N PRO A 119 15.64 5.29 -7.35
CA PRO A 119 16.55 6.08 -6.54
C PRO A 119 15.98 6.49 -5.18
N GLN A 120 16.85 6.52 -4.18
CA GLN A 120 16.51 6.82 -2.79
C GLN A 120 15.73 8.14 -2.58
N HIS A 121 15.95 9.15 -3.44
CA HIS A 121 15.23 10.41 -3.37
C HIS A 121 13.72 10.28 -3.65
N ARG A 122 13.23 9.09 -4.01
CA ARG A 122 11.81 8.78 -4.21
C ARG A 122 11.18 7.95 -3.09
N SER A 123 11.86 7.69 -2.00
CA SER A 123 11.28 7.04 -0.81
C SER A 123 10.24 7.94 -0.11
N SER A 124 9.54 7.38 0.88
CA SER A 124 8.57 8.07 1.73
C SER A 124 7.41 8.70 0.96
N TRP A 125 6.76 7.90 0.13
CA TRP A 125 5.63 8.33 -0.68
C TRP A 125 4.30 8.28 0.06
N ALA A 126 4.05 7.19 0.82
CA ALA A 126 2.80 7.01 1.55
C ALA A 126 2.68 7.97 2.73
N SER A 127 1.55 8.61 2.86
CA SER A 127 1.17 9.32 4.09
C SER A 127 0.82 8.31 5.18
N PRO A 128 1.17 8.55 6.45
CA PRO A 128 0.65 7.73 7.54
C PRO A 128 -0.84 7.95 7.72
N SER A 129 -1.49 7.07 8.51
CA SER A 129 -2.87 7.25 8.94
C SER A 129 -3.00 7.02 10.43
N VAL A 130 -3.87 7.77 11.09
CA VAL A 130 -4.10 7.67 12.53
C VAL A 130 -5.51 7.19 12.79
N ASP A 131 -5.66 6.14 13.60
CA ASP A 131 -6.96 5.65 14.02
C ASP A 131 -7.61 6.63 15.02
N PRO A 132 -8.74 7.23 14.69
CA PRO A 132 -9.40 8.18 15.59
C PRO A 132 -9.88 7.58 16.92
N GLU A 133 -10.04 6.26 16.97
CA GLU A 133 -10.50 5.54 18.18
C GLU A 133 -9.36 5.33 19.18
N THR A 134 -8.18 4.91 18.70
CA THR A 134 -7.07 4.49 19.56
C THR A 134 -5.90 5.46 19.57
N GLY A 135 -5.79 6.33 18.56
CA GLY A 135 -4.61 7.16 18.31
C GLY A 135 -3.44 6.39 17.69
N ASN A 136 -3.60 5.11 17.38
CA ASN A 136 -2.54 4.32 16.75
C ASN A 136 -2.26 4.80 15.33
N ILE A 137 -0.99 4.74 14.95
CA ILE A 137 -0.50 5.22 13.67
C ILE A 137 -0.17 4.02 12.77
N TYR A 138 -0.57 4.08 11.51
CA TYR A 138 -0.29 3.05 10.51
C TYR A 138 0.51 3.66 9.38
N LEU A 139 1.59 2.98 9.00
CA LEU A 139 2.46 3.38 7.90
C LEU A 139 2.73 2.17 6.99
N PHE A 140 2.61 2.38 5.68
CA PHE A 140 3.04 1.42 4.67
C PHE A 140 4.34 1.92 4.03
N THR A 141 5.45 1.30 4.39
CA THR A 141 6.81 1.75 4.05
C THR A 141 7.20 1.38 2.61
N VAL A 142 8.27 1.99 2.10
CA VAL A 142 8.87 1.61 0.80
C VAL A 142 9.34 0.16 0.76
N ALA A 143 9.65 -0.43 1.92
CA ALA A 143 9.95 -1.87 2.06
C ALA A 143 8.69 -2.76 1.98
N ALA A 144 7.54 -2.20 1.63
CA ALA A 144 6.22 -2.84 1.67
C ALA A 144 5.92 -3.50 3.03
N GLN A 145 6.35 -2.84 4.12
CA GLN A 145 5.99 -3.21 5.48
C GLN A 145 4.81 -2.37 5.95
N LEU A 146 3.76 -3.02 6.43
CA LEU A 146 2.70 -2.34 7.16
C LEU A 146 3.03 -2.35 8.64
N VAL A 147 3.18 -1.17 9.22
CA VAL A 147 3.58 -1.00 10.63
C VAL A 147 2.47 -0.28 11.38
N CYS A 148 2.10 -0.81 12.55
CA CYS A 148 1.24 -0.15 13.52
C CYS A 148 2.06 0.32 14.71
N LEU A 149 1.93 1.59 15.05
CA LEU A 149 2.62 2.21 16.19
C LEU A 149 1.60 2.79 17.18
N ALA A 150 1.93 2.71 18.46
CA ALA A 150 1.23 3.47 19.49
C ALA A 150 1.55 4.98 19.37
N PRO A 151 0.76 5.86 20.00
CA PRO A 151 0.98 7.32 19.98
C PRO A 151 2.37 7.77 20.49
N ASP A 152 3.02 6.97 21.31
CA ASP A 152 4.39 7.18 21.81
C ASP A 152 5.49 6.68 20.86
N GLY A 153 5.12 6.13 19.70
CA GLY A 153 6.03 5.61 18.70
C GLY A 153 6.50 4.17 18.94
N LYS A 154 5.96 3.46 19.94
CA LYS A 154 6.23 2.03 20.12
C LYS A 154 5.55 1.23 19.01
N VAL A 155 6.30 0.34 18.34
CA VAL A 155 5.73 -0.60 17.38
C VAL A 155 4.87 -1.63 18.12
N LEU A 156 3.60 -1.72 17.77
CA LEU A 156 2.65 -2.69 18.31
C LEU A 156 2.67 -3.99 17.51
N TRP A 157 2.68 -3.87 16.19
CA TRP A 157 2.84 -4.99 15.27
C TRP A 157 3.36 -4.50 13.89
N ASN A 158 3.93 -5.40 13.12
CA ASN A 158 4.28 -5.15 11.73
C ASN A 158 4.00 -6.38 10.86
N ARG A 159 3.82 -6.17 9.57
CA ARG A 159 3.66 -7.20 8.55
C ARG A 159 4.60 -6.91 7.40
N SER A 160 5.35 -7.91 6.98
CA SER A 160 6.22 -7.82 5.80
C SER A 160 5.52 -8.44 4.59
N LEU A 161 4.86 -7.62 3.78
CA LEU A 161 4.13 -8.12 2.63
C LEU A 161 5.03 -8.81 1.57
N PRO A 162 6.31 -8.41 1.38
CA PRO A 162 7.22 -9.17 0.52
C PRO A 162 7.41 -10.62 0.98
N ASP A 163 7.76 -10.81 2.25
CA ASP A 163 8.09 -12.11 2.80
C ASP A 163 6.84 -13.01 2.92
N GLU A 164 5.71 -12.38 3.22
CA GLU A 164 4.46 -13.12 3.50
C GLU A 164 3.63 -13.39 2.24
N TYR A 165 3.66 -12.48 1.27
CA TYR A 165 2.77 -12.52 0.10
C TYR A 165 3.51 -12.38 -1.24
N GLY A 166 4.81 -12.16 -1.24
CA GLY A 166 5.57 -11.88 -2.46
C GLY A 166 5.30 -10.49 -3.03
N ALA A 167 4.94 -9.52 -2.18
CA ALA A 167 4.75 -8.15 -2.61
C ALA A 167 6.04 -7.50 -3.08
N VAL A 168 5.93 -6.63 -4.06
CA VAL A 168 7.04 -5.81 -4.54
C VAL A 168 6.64 -4.34 -4.56
N THR A 169 7.63 -3.49 -4.34
CA THR A 169 7.53 -2.07 -4.64
C THR A 169 8.43 -1.76 -5.82
N THR A 170 7.88 -1.11 -6.85
CA THR A 170 8.60 -0.81 -8.08
C THR A 170 8.52 0.70 -8.38
N HIS A 171 9.32 1.17 -9.34
CA HIS A 171 9.31 2.55 -9.84
C HIS A 171 9.33 3.63 -8.74
N GLY A 172 10.18 3.47 -7.74
CA GLY A 172 10.44 4.52 -6.78
C GLY A 172 9.91 4.29 -5.38
N GLY A 173 9.65 3.04 -5.03
CA GLY A 173 9.12 2.75 -3.70
C GLY A 173 7.78 3.43 -3.43
N ARG A 174 7.03 3.68 -4.50
CA ARG A 174 5.70 4.28 -4.41
C ARG A 174 4.76 3.26 -3.80
N THR A 175 4.22 3.61 -2.65
CA THR A 175 3.26 2.81 -1.89
C THR A 175 2.00 3.61 -1.69
N THR A 176 0.86 2.92 -1.53
CA THR A 176 -0.40 3.58 -1.19
C THR A 176 -0.40 3.97 0.27
N SER A 177 -1.10 5.05 0.60
CA SER A 177 -1.38 5.37 1.99
C SER A 177 -2.37 4.35 2.55
N PRO A 178 -2.15 3.75 3.73
CA PRO A 178 -3.16 2.93 4.37
C PRO A 178 -4.38 3.79 4.72
N ILE A 179 -5.57 3.20 4.70
CA ILE A 179 -6.80 3.83 5.21
C ILE A 179 -7.36 3.02 6.36
N ILE A 180 -8.06 3.68 7.29
CA ILE A 180 -8.65 3.04 8.46
C ILE A 180 -10.16 3.16 8.39
N GLU A 181 -10.84 2.02 8.39
CA GLU A 181 -12.31 1.98 8.34
C GLU A 181 -12.85 0.88 9.27
N GLY A 182 -13.55 1.30 10.31
CA GLY A 182 -14.07 0.40 11.34
C GLY A 182 -12.94 -0.35 12.07
N ASP A 183 -12.95 -1.67 11.99
CA ASP A 183 -11.94 -2.56 12.56
C ASP A 183 -10.75 -2.85 11.62
N LYS A 184 -10.68 -2.19 10.46
CA LYS A 184 -9.74 -2.53 9.38
C LYS A 184 -8.73 -1.44 9.12
N VAL A 185 -7.50 -1.85 8.77
CA VAL A 185 -6.56 -1.05 7.99
C VAL A 185 -6.46 -1.67 6.60
N ILE A 186 -6.61 -0.84 5.56
CA ILE A 186 -6.76 -1.29 4.17
C ILE A 186 -5.70 -0.62 3.31
N LEU A 187 -5.09 -1.40 2.43
CA LEU A 187 -4.11 -0.93 1.45
C LEU A 187 -4.13 -1.82 0.20
N ASN A 188 -3.36 -1.45 -0.80
CA ASN A 188 -3.08 -2.33 -1.93
C ASN A 188 -1.57 -2.48 -2.16
N ALA A 189 -1.19 -3.60 -2.77
CA ALA A 189 0.18 -3.89 -3.15
C ALA A 189 0.23 -4.74 -4.42
N LEU A 190 1.32 -4.60 -5.19
CA LEU A 190 1.60 -5.46 -6.32
C LEU A 190 2.20 -6.79 -5.81
N ILE A 191 1.57 -7.89 -6.16
CA ILE A 191 2.01 -9.25 -5.82
C ILE A 191 2.51 -9.95 -7.07
N LEU A 192 3.70 -10.56 -7.01
CA LEU A 192 4.24 -11.31 -8.15
C LEU A 192 3.58 -12.69 -8.30
N ALA A 193 3.45 -13.44 -7.21
CA ALA A 193 2.74 -14.71 -7.15
C ALA A 193 2.49 -15.10 -5.69
N TRP A 194 1.28 -15.58 -5.38
CA TRP A 194 0.91 -15.96 -4.02
C TRP A 194 -0.20 -17.04 -4.03
N GLY A 195 0.03 -18.18 -3.41
CA GLY A 195 -0.92 -19.28 -3.31
C GLY A 195 -1.58 -19.61 -4.65
N ASP A 196 -2.87 -19.72 -4.66
CA ASP A 196 -3.67 -19.95 -5.86
C ASP A 196 -3.72 -18.73 -6.80
N LEU A 197 -3.30 -17.56 -6.30
CA LEU A 197 -3.15 -16.34 -7.07
C LEU A 197 -1.76 -16.27 -7.70
N ASN A 198 -1.44 -17.23 -8.56
CA ASN A 198 -0.13 -17.37 -9.18
C ASN A 198 0.17 -16.37 -10.33
N ARG A 199 -0.73 -15.43 -10.59
CA ARG A 199 -0.52 -14.38 -11.59
C ARG A 199 -0.13 -13.07 -10.92
N THR A 200 0.85 -12.39 -11.52
CA THR A 200 1.20 -11.02 -11.13
C THR A 200 0.00 -10.09 -11.23
N GLY A 201 -0.22 -9.27 -10.22
CA GLY A 201 -1.31 -8.31 -10.23
C GLY A 201 -1.44 -7.53 -8.95
N ASN A 202 -2.24 -6.48 -8.99
CA ASN A 202 -2.57 -5.70 -7.81
C ASN A 202 -3.52 -6.49 -6.90
N ARG A 203 -3.26 -6.43 -5.60
CA ARG A 203 -4.08 -7.07 -4.56
C ARG A 203 -4.44 -6.02 -3.53
N TYR A 204 -5.66 -6.12 -3.03
CA TYR A 204 -6.21 -5.29 -1.98
C TYR A 204 -6.28 -6.11 -0.71
N PHE A 205 -5.81 -5.55 0.39
CA PHE A 205 -5.70 -6.21 1.68
C PHE A 205 -6.51 -5.44 2.72
N ALA A 206 -7.25 -6.18 3.55
CA ALA A 206 -7.73 -5.66 4.82
C ALA A 206 -7.10 -6.46 5.96
N PHE A 207 -6.50 -5.73 6.89
CA PHE A 207 -5.94 -6.28 8.11
C PHE A 207 -6.75 -5.78 9.31
N ASP A 208 -6.91 -6.62 10.32
CA ASP A 208 -7.45 -6.20 11.61
C ASP A 208 -6.53 -5.13 12.23
N LYS A 209 -7.07 -3.97 12.51
CA LYS A 209 -6.27 -2.82 12.94
C LYS A 209 -5.57 -3.04 14.29
N LYS A 210 -6.08 -3.92 15.16
CA LYS A 210 -5.52 -4.19 16.48
C LYS A 210 -4.41 -5.24 16.45
N THR A 211 -4.58 -6.27 15.64
CA THR A 211 -3.70 -7.45 15.64
C THR A 211 -2.80 -7.57 14.40
N GLY A 212 -3.12 -6.86 13.32
CA GLY A 212 -2.46 -7.03 12.03
C GLY A 212 -2.84 -8.33 11.31
N GLN A 213 -3.78 -9.13 11.82
CA GLN A 213 -4.24 -10.35 11.16
C GLN A 213 -5.01 -10.03 9.88
N THR A 214 -4.82 -10.83 8.84
CA THR A 214 -5.49 -10.63 7.56
C THR A 214 -6.97 -10.98 7.67
N ILE A 215 -7.85 -10.03 7.29
CA ILE A 215 -9.30 -10.22 7.25
C ILE A 215 -9.72 -10.76 5.89
N TRP A 216 -9.23 -10.13 4.81
CA TRP A 216 -9.47 -10.58 3.45
C TRP A 216 -8.38 -10.07 2.50
N ILE A 217 -8.23 -10.76 1.36
CA ILE A 217 -7.43 -10.34 0.23
C ILE A 217 -8.32 -10.38 -1.00
N ALA A 218 -8.33 -9.30 -1.78
CA ALA A 218 -9.13 -9.19 -2.99
C ALA A 218 -8.26 -9.04 -4.24
N SER A 219 -8.74 -9.64 -5.33
CA SER A 219 -8.09 -9.67 -6.63
C SER A 219 -9.14 -9.42 -7.72
N PRO A 220 -9.58 -8.16 -7.90
CA PRO A 220 -10.71 -7.85 -8.79
C PRO A 220 -10.41 -8.18 -10.26
N GLN A 221 -9.16 -8.04 -10.70
CA GLN A 221 -8.67 -8.45 -12.00
C GLN A 221 -7.25 -9.02 -11.90
N THR A 222 -6.81 -9.72 -12.95
CA THR A 222 -5.48 -10.38 -13.02
C THR A 222 -4.53 -9.71 -13.99
N ARG A 223 -5.01 -8.76 -14.81
CA ARG A 223 -4.18 -7.96 -15.72
C ARG A 223 -3.36 -6.95 -14.92
N HIS A 224 -2.18 -6.60 -15.41
CA HIS A 224 -1.27 -5.68 -14.76
C HIS A 224 -0.44 -4.94 -15.81
N TYR A 225 -0.37 -3.61 -15.72
CA TYR A 225 0.41 -2.77 -16.62
C TYR A 225 1.60 -2.12 -15.93
N ASP A 226 1.43 -1.64 -14.69
CA ASP A 226 2.45 -0.91 -13.96
C ASP A 226 2.15 -0.93 -12.45
N THR A 227 2.99 -0.28 -11.64
CA THR A 227 2.72 -0.06 -10.22
C THR A 227 1.55 0.90 -10.03
N ASN A 228 0.86 0.75 -8.90
CA ASN A 228 -0.25 1.57 -8.51
C ASN A 228 -0.05 2.13 -7.10
N TYR A 229 -0.37 3.40 -6.95
CA TYR A 229 -0.43 4.09 -5.65
C TYR A 229 -1.72 4.87 -5.47
N SER A 230 -2.78 4.52 -6.22
CA SER A 230 -4.13 4.97 -5.95
C SER A 230 -4.55 4.52 -4.55
N THR A 231 -4.73 5.46 -3.65
CA THR A 231 -5.22 5.18 -2.30
C THR A 231 -6.73 4.94 -2.36
N PRO A 232 -7.24 3.86 -1.74
CA PRO A 232 -8.68 3.61 -1.71
C PRO A 232 -9.44 4.72 -1.00
N ILE A 233 -10.66 5.00 -1.46
CA ILE A 233 -11.66 5.78 -0.73
C ILE A 233 -12.84 4.90 -0.34
N VAL A 234 -13.66 5.36 0.60
CA VAL A 234 -14.83 4.59 1.06
C VAL A 234 -16.10 5.38 0.79
N GLY A 235 -17.08 4.71 0.18
CA GLY A 235 -18.41 5.26 -0.09
C GLY A 235 -19.53 4.27 0.27
N THR A 236 -20.76 4.69 0.09
CA THR A 236 -21.94 3.81 0.22
C THR A 236 -22.68 3.79 -1.11
N ILE A 237 -22.59 2.67 -1.82
CA ILE A 237 -23.21 2.45 -3.14
C ILE A 237 -24.49 1.64 -2.92
N ASP A 238 -25.64 2.24 -3.20
CA ASP A 238 -26.95 1.60 -3.01
C ASP A 238 -27.08 0.83 -1.67
N GLY A 239 -26.68 1.49 -0.58
CA GLY A 239 -26.70 0.91 0.78
C GLY A 239 -25.59 -0.13 1.06
N THR A 240 -24.67 -0.38 0.12
CA THR A 240 -23.51 -1.24 0.31
C THR A 240 -22.28 -0.38 0.64
N ARG A 241 -21.65 -0.60 1.78
CA ARG A 241 -20.38 0.05 2.10
C ARG A 241 -19.27 -0.51 1.22
N ALA A 242 -18.61 0.35 0.46
CA ALA A 242 -17.68 -0.04 -0.60
C ALA A 242 -16.38 0.75 -0.58
N LEU A 243 -15.30 0.09 -1.02
CA LEU A 243 -14.03 0.71 -1.41
C LEU A 243 -14.10 1.06 -2.90
N LEU A 244 -13.68 2.26 -3.27
CA LEU A 244 -13.46 2.65 -4.65
C LEU A 244 -11.98 2.96 -4.84
N VAL A 245 -11.37 2.43 -5.90
CA VAL A 245 -9.92 2.53 -6.09
C VAL A 245 -9.53 2.33 -7.56
N GLY A 246 -8.46 3.01 -8.00
CA GLY A 246 -7.82 2.72 -9.28
C GLY A 246 -6.93 1.48 -9.21
N GLY A 247 -6.83 0.75 -10.29
CA GLY A 247 -6.06 -0.49 -10.41
C GLY A 247 -4.81 -0.36 -11.30
N THR A 248 -3.87 -1.30 -11.15
CA THR A 248 -2.70 -1.45 -12.03
C THR A 248 -3.08 -1.93 -13.44
N ASP A 249 -4.29 -2.37 -13.61
CA ASP A 249 -4.89 -2.92 -14.83
C ASP A 249 -5.60 -1.87 -15.69
N GLY A 250 -5.55 -0.60 -15.28
CA GLY A 250 -6.20 0.50 -15.99
C GLY A 250 -7.70 0.61 -15.73
N ALA A 251 -8.19 -0.12 -14.72
CA ALA A 251 -9.59 -0.08 -14.32
C ALA A 251 -9.77 0.65 -12.99
N TYR A 252 -10.98 1.17 -12.78
CA TYR A 252 -11.48 1.46 -11.45
C TYR A 252 -12.32 0.29 -10.93
N HIS A 253 -12.20 0.03 -9.63
CA HIS A 253 -12.92 -1.05 -8.95
C HIS A 253 -13.74 -0.52 -7.80
N ALA A 254 -14.91 -1.11 -7.57
CA ALA A 254 -15.63 -1.04 -6.31
C ALA A 254 -15.66 -2.43 -5.67
N LEU A 255 -15.26 -2.50 -4.40
CA LEU A 255 -15.21 -3.73 -3.61
C LEU A 255 -16.05 -3.56 -2.34
N LYS A 256 -16.78 -4.60 -1.93
CA LYS A 256 -17.48 -4.60 -0.63
C LYS A 256 -16.45 -4.45 0.51
N LEU A 257 -16.65 -3.48 1.37
CA LEU A 257 -15.69 -3.12 2.42
C LEU A 257 -15.32 -4.28 3.35
N ASN A 258 -16.31 -5.09 3.73
CA ASN A 258 -16.12 -6.11 4.75
C ASN A 258 -15.64 -7.46 4.21
N THR A 259 -15.89 -7.75 2.94
CA THR A 259 -15.60 -9.05 2.34
C THR A 259 -14.55 -9.00 1.24
N GLY A 260 -14.25 -7.82 0.69
CA GLY A 260 -13.36 -7.67 -0.46
C GLY A 260 -13.96 -8.12 -1.79
N GLU A 261 -15.21 -8.61 -1.81
CA GLU A 261 -15.87 -9.02 -3.04
C GLU A 261 -16.06 -7.84 -4.00
N ARG A 262 -15.79 -8.08 -5.27
CA ARG A 262 -16.00 -7.07 -6.32
C ARG A 262 -17.48 -6.77 -6.51
N LEU A 263 -17.86 -5.50 -6.42
CA LEU A 263 -19.14 -4.99 -6.87
C LEU A 263 -19.12 -4.77 -8.38
N TRP A 264 -18.14 -3.99 -8.82
CA TRP A 264 -17.94 -3.74 -10.25
C TRP A 264 -16.46 -3.39 -10.56
N SER A 265 -16.14 -3.47 -11.84
CA SER A 265 -14.92 -2.94 -12.45
C SER A 265 -15.27 -2.18 -13.73
N LEU A 266 -14.56 -1.10 -14.03
CA LEU A 266 -14.68 -0.32 -15.24
C LEU A 266 -13.32 -0.05 -15.85
N ASP A 267 -13.03 -0.62 -17.00
CA ASP A 267 -11.81 -0.38 -17.77
C ASP A 267 -11.86 1.04 -18.38
N VAL A 268 -10.91 1.88 -18.06
CA VAL A 268 -10.86 3.28 -18.52
C VAL A 268 -9.56 3.64 -19.21
N SER A 269 -8.45 2.95 -18.89
CA SER A 269 -7.13 3.30 -19.35
C SER A 269 -6.34 2.06 -19.82
N LYS A 270 -5.44 2.26 -20.77
CA LYS A 270 -4.43 1.26 -21.18
C LYS A 270 -3.19 1.23 -20.26
N ARG A 271 -3.20 2.03 -19.20
CA ARG A 271 -2.14 2.13 -18.20
C ARG A 271 -2.73 2.09 -16.79
N ALA A 272 -1.86 1.91 -15.79
CA ALA A 272 -2.28 1.93 -14.40
C ALA A 272 -2.92 3.26 -13.98
N ILE A 273 -3.93 3.20 -13.12
CA ILE A 273 -4.56 4.38 -12.52
C ILE A 273 -3.79 4.76 -11.25
N LEU A 274 -3.31 5.99 -11.18
CA LEU A 274 -2.40 6.44 -10.13
C LEU A 274 -3.04 7.37 -9.10
N ASN A 275 -4.18 7.98 -9.42
CA ASN A 275 -4.93 8.84 -8.52
C ASN A 275 -6.14 8.13 -7.91
N SER A 276 -6.74 8.74 -6.91
CA SER A 276 -7.94 8.22 -6.26
C SER A 276 -9.19 8.86 -6.82
N PRO A 277 -10.31 8.13 -6.90
CA PRO A 277 -11.59 8.70 -7.32
C PRO A 277 -12.17 9.65 -6.26
N LEU A 278 -13.19 10.40 -6.64
CA LEU A 278 -14.11 11.09 -5.75
C LEU A 278 -15.46 10.39 -5.80
N PHE A 279 -16.21 10.37 -4.71
CA PHE A 279 -17.51 9.70 -4.65
C PHE A 279 -18.55 10.54 -3.92
N ARG A 280 -19.71 10.74 -4.53
CA ARG A 280 -20.89 11.41 -3.95
C ARG A 280 -22.17 10.84 -4.53
N ASP A 281 -23.16 10.58 -3.71
CA ASP A 281 -24.54 10.27 -4.11
C ASP A 281 -24.64 9.19 -5.21
N ASN A 282 -23.97 8.05 -5.02
CA ASN A 282 -23.88 6.96 -5.99
C ASN A 282 -23.19 7.33 -7.33
N VAL A 283 -22.50 8.46 -7.39
CA VAL A 283 -21.69 8.84 -8.55
C VAL A 283 -20.22 8.76 -8.19
N ALA A 284 -19.46 8.00 -8.97
CA ALA A 284 -18.02 7.98 -8.92
C ALA A 284 -17.43 8.94 -9.95
N TYR A 285 -16.62 9.90 -9.51
CA TYR A 285 -15.89 10.82 -10.39
C TYR A 285 -14.47 10.27 -10.54
N LEU A 286 -14.15 9.89 -11.76
CA LEU A 286 -12.93 9.18 -12.13
C LEU A 286 -12.04 10.08 -12.97
N THR A 287 -10.73 9.99 -12.76
CA THR A 287 -9.75 10.77 -13.54
C THR A 287 -8.52 9.94 -13.87
N HIS A 288 -7.93 10.16 -15.04
CA HIS A 288 -6.59 9.66 -15.36
C HIS A 288 -5.93 10.53 -16.45
N GLY A 289 -4.61 10.50 -16.53
CA GLY A 289 -3.85 11.25 -17.54
C GLY A 289 -3.25 10.37 -18.63
N GLU A 290 -3.62 9.10 -18.70
CA GLU A 290 -3.01 8.10 -19.57
C GLU A 290 -3.85 7.88 -20.85
N GLU A 291 -3.46 6.88 -21.67
CA GLU A 291 -4.20 6.50 -22.90
C GLU A 291 -5.59 5.95 -22.58
N ASN A 292 -6.60 6.48 -23.22
CA ASN A 292 -7.98 5.97 -23.14
C ASN A 292 -8.13 4.59 -23.83
N MET A 293 -9.12 3.80 -23.42
CA MET A 293 -9.38 2.49 -24.01
C MET A 293 -9.86 2.56 -25.45
N ASP A 294 -10.62 3.58 -25.80
CA ASP A 294 -11.43 3.69 -27.03
C ASP A 294 -10.92 4.78 -27.98
N THR A 295 -9.84 5.48 -27.67
CA THR A 295 -9.28 6.55 -28.51
C THR A 295 -7.77 6.69 -28.27
N THR A 296 -7.11 7.42 -29.16
CA THR A 296 -5.69 7.82 -29.00
C THR A 296 -5.53 9.12 -28.22
N GLU A 297 -6.63 9.83 -27.94
CA GLU A 297 -6.62 11.01 -27.06
C GLU A 297 -6.28 10.57 -25.64
N MET A 298 -5.38 11.30 -24.97
CA MET A 298 -4.96 11.00 -23.61
C MET A 298 -5.80 11.74 -22.59
N GLY A 299 -5.90 11.17 -21.39
CA GLY A 299 -6.56 11.78 -20.24
C GLY A 299 -8.07 11.74 -20.29
N MET A 300 -8.67 11.63 -19.11
CA MET A 300 -10.12 11.62 -18.94
C MET A 300 -10.52 12.13 -17.57
N ILE A 301 -11.62 12.85 -17.54
CA ILE A 301 -12.44 13.13 -16.36
C ILE A 301 -13.83 12.60 -16.65
N ALA A 302 -14.44 11.86 -15.75
CA ALA A 302 -15.76 11.27 -15.99
C ALA A 302 -16.58 11.16 -14.69
N ALA A 303 -17.89 11.21 -14.84
CA ALA A 303 -18.84 10.78 -13.82
C ALA A 303 -19.48 9.46 -14.24
N VAL A 304 -19.52 8.52 -13.33
CA VAL A 304 -19.98 7.15 -13.54
C VAL A 304 -21.08 6.82 -12.55
N ASP A 305 -22.18 6.21 -13.02
CA ASP A 305 -23.17 5.61 -12.15
C ASP A 305 -22.55 4.40 -11.44
N ALA A 306 -22.36 4.51 -10.14
CA ALA A 306 -21.71 3.48 -9.36
C ALA A 306 -22.66 2.34 -8.91
N THR A 307 -23.95 2.42 -9.22
CA THR A 307 -24.95 1.42 -8.77
C THR A 307 -24.95 0.14 -9.60
N GLY A 308 -24.23 0.10 -10.72
CA GLY A 308 -24.07 -1.08 -11.56
C GLY A 308 -23.31 -2.23 -10.86
N SER A 309 -23.20 -3.35 -11.52
CA SER A 309 -22.53 -4.55 -11.01
C SER A 309 -21.72 -5.28 -12.09
N GLY A 310 -20.73 -6.07 -11.66
CA GLY A 310 -19.90 -6.85 -12.57
C GLY A 310 -18.90 -6.03 -13.38
N LEU A 311 -18.79 -6.24 -14.67
CA LEU A 311 -17.97 -5.43 -15.58
C LEU A 311 -18.87 -4.35 -16.18
N LEU A 312 -18.61 -3.11 -15.80
CA LEU A 312 -19.34 -1.97 -16.35
C LEU A 312 -18.84 -1.66 -17.77
N THR A 313 -19.76 -1.13 -18.58
CA THR A 313 -19.51 -0.69 -19.95
C THR A 313 -19.58 0.82 -20.05
N THR A 314 -19.45 1.35 -21.26
CA THR A 314 -19.57 2.79 -21.54
C THR A 314 -20.92 3.39 -21.17
N ASP A 315 -21.98 2.59 -21.02
CA ASP A 315 -23.31 3.06 -20.60
C ASP A 315 -23.35 3.54 -19.14
N ALA A 316 -22.36 3.15 -18.33
CA ALA A 316 -22.24 3.63 -16.97
C ALA A 316 -21.81 5.09 -16.87
N PHE A 317 -21.24 5.67 -17.93
CA PHE A 317 -20.85 7.08 -17.93
C PHE A 317 -22.08 8.00 -17.98
N LYS A 318 -22.23 8.82 -16.95
CA LYS A 318 -23.17 9.97 -16.99
C LYS A 318 -22.65 11.05 -17.92
N TRP A 319 -21.36 11.29 -17.89
CA TRP A 319 -20.59 12.14 -18.78
C TRP A 319 -19.09 11.78 -18.72
N ARG A 320 -18.35 12.15 -19.75
CA ARG A 320 -16.89 12.09 -19.78
C ARG A 320 -16.30 13.19 -20.66
N THR A 321 -15.20 13.77 -20.19
CA THR A 321 -14.42 14.80 -20.86
C THR A 321 -13.01 14.30 -21.01
N ARG A 322 -12.45 14.37 -22.21
CA ARG A 322 -11.09 13.93 -22.55
C ARG A 322 -10.15 15.12 -22.74
N GLY A 323 -8.86 14.85 -22.92
CA GLY A 323 -7.85 15.86 -23.25
C GLY A 323 -7.33 16.65 -22.03
N PHE A 324 -7.73 16.28 -20.81
CA PHE A 324 -7.14 16.79 -19.58
C PHE A 324 -6.45 15.66 -18.84
N LEU A 325 -5.20 15.86 -18.36
CA LEU A 325 -4.28 14.78 -17.97
C LEU A 325 -3.96 14.75 -16.47
N PRO A 326 -4.91 14.51 -15.58
CA PRO A 326 -4.66 14.43 -14.14
C PRO A 326 -4.12 13.03 -13.76
N THR A 327 -2.87 12.73 -14.08
CA THR A 327 -2.28 11.41 -13.84
C THR A 327 -2.10 11.14 -12.35
N PHE A 328 -1.61 12.10 -11.58
CA PHE A 328 -1.28 11.93 -10.16
C PHE A 328 -2.27 12.62 -9.23
N ALA A 329 -2.70 13.81 -9.59
CA ALA A 329 -3.61 14.61 -8.77
C ALA A 329 -5.01 14.01 -8.73
N SER A 330 -5.50 13.72 -7.52
CA SER A 330 -6.87 13.30 -7.30
C SER A 330 -7.80 14.51 -7.29
N PRO A 331 -9.04 14.40 -7.82
CA PRO A 331 -9.96 15.52 -7.90
C PRO A 331 -10.54 15.92 -6.53
N VAL A 332 -10.93 17.18 -6.40
CA VAL A 332 -11.74 17.70 -5.28
C VAL A 332 -12.96 18.42 -5.86
N ALA A 333 -14.05 18.52 -5.12
CA ALA A 333 -15.24 19.20 -5.62
C ALA A 333 -15.95 20.03 -4.54
N ASP A 334 -16.55 21.15 -4.96
CA ASP A 334 -17.60 21.83 -4.23
C ASP A 334 -19.00 21.27 -4.60
N ALA A 335 -20.07 22.00 -4.36
CA ALA A 335 -21.43 21.55 -4.68
C ALA A 335 -21.72 21.50 -6.19
N GLU A 336 -21.00 22.26 -7.00
CA GLU A 336 -21.31 22.48 -8.41
C GLU A 336 -20.16 22.09 -9.35
N ARG A 337 -18.91 22.11 -8.86
CA ARG A 337 -17.71 22.03 -9.69
C ARG A 337 -16.73 21.00 -9.18
N LEU A 338 -16.11 20.30 -10.11
CA LEU A 338 -14.98 19.43 -9.87
C LEU A 338 -13.70 20.16 -10.28
N TYR A 339 -12.68 20.10 -9.42
CA TYR A 339 -11.37 20.67 -9.64
C TYR A 339 -10.31 19.59 -9.66
N THR A 340 -9.39 19.65 -10.59
CA THR A 340 -8.20 18.80 -10.62
C THR A 340 -7.03 19.54 -11.28
N VAL A 341 -5.83 18.99 -11.17
CA VAL A 341 -4.62 19.57 -11.76
C VAL A 341 -3.99 18.53 -12.67
N ASP A 342 -3.61 18.94 -13.86
CA ASP A 342 -2.89 18.05 -14.77
C ASP A 342 -1.39 17.99 -14.47
N ASN A 343 -0.68 17.11 -15.16
CA ASN A 343 0.75 16.93 -14.96
C ASN A 343 1.60 18.17 -15.32
N SER A 344 1.08 19.05 -16.18
CA SER A 344 1.73 20.31 -16.59
C SER A 344 1.39 21.47 -15.66
N ALA A 345 0.85 21.17 -14.47
CA ALA A 345 0.40 22.14 -13.48
C ALA A 345 -0.67 23.11 -13.98
N ILE A 346 -1.58 22.62 -14.84
CA ILE A 346 -2.79 23.35 -15.22
C ILE A 346 -3.93 22.92 -14.29
N VAL A 347 -4.46 23.84 -13.51
CA VAL A 347 -5.70 23.60 -12.74
C VAL A 347 -6.91 23.81 -13.63
N GLY A 348 -7.82 22.85 -13.62
CA GLY A 348 -9.07 22.89 -14.37
C GLY A 348 -10.29 22.81 -13.45
N ALA A 349 -11.35 23.51 -13.82
CA ALA A 349 -12.68 23.39 -13.23
C ALA A 349 -13.66 22.83 -14.26
N PHE A 350 -14.47 21.89 -13.81
CA PHE A 350 -15.45 21.19 -14.63
C PHE A 350 -16.81 21.22 -13.93
N ASP A 351 -17.87 21.44 -14.69
CA ASP A 351 -19.23 21.35 -14.17
C ASP A 351 -19.52 19.93 -13.67
N LEU A 352 -19.94 19.81 -12.42
CA LEU A 352 -20.09 18.52 -11.75
C LEU A 352 -21.19 17.65 -12.37
N LYS A 353 -22.22 18.27 -13.01
CA LYS A 353 -23.36 17.56 -13.61
C LYS A 353 -23.15 17.17 -15.06
N THR A 354 -22.41 17.98 -15.81
CA THR A 354 -22.27 17.82 -17.27
C THR A 354 -20.86 17.47 -17.73
N GLY A 355 -19.84 17.68 -16.88
CA GLY A 355 -18.43 17.51 -17.23
C GLY A 355 -17.88 18.61 -18.14
N ALA A 356 -18.66 19.65 -18.45
CA ALA A 356 -18.18 20.75 -19.27
C ALA A 356 -17.01 21.47 -18.58
N LYS A 357 -15.91 21.67 -19.31
CA LYS A 357 -14.80 22.48 -18.81
C LYS A 357 -15.23 23.93 -18.70
N LEU A 358 -15.23 24.48 -17.49
CA LEU A 358 -15.64 25.85 -17.20
C LEU A 358 -14.48 26.83 -17.43
N TRP A 359 -13.30 26.48 -16.92
CA TRP A 359 -12.08 27.26 -17.08
C TRP A 359 -10.84 26.42 -16.75
N GLU A 360 -9.69 26.90 -17.16
CA GLU A 360 -8.38 26.39 -16.78
C GLU A 360 -7.39 27.52 -16.51
N LYS A 361 -6.33 27.25 -15.72
CA LYS A 361 -5.27 28.18 -15.40
C LYS A 361 -3.96 27.46 -15.21
N THR A 362 -2.93 27.89 -15.92
CA THR A 362 -1.55 27.41 -15.74
C THR A 362 -0.95 27.98 -14.46
N LEU A 363 -0.42 27.11 -13.60
CA LEU A 363 0.25 27.46 -12.34
C LEU A 363 1.76 27.24 -12.40
N GLY A 364 2.23 26.36 -13.26
CA GLY A 364 3.63 25.97 -13.37
C GLY A 364 3.89 25.10 -14.59
N THR A 365 4.84 24.19 -14.49
CA THR A 365 5.21 23.27 -15.57
C THR A 365 5.12 21.80 -15.20
N LEU A 366 5.09 21.49 -13.90
CA LEU A 366 5.02 20.11 -13.40
C LEU A 366 4.33 20.07 -12.06
N GLN A 367 3.48 19.04 -11.84
CA GLN A 367 2.66 18.92 -10.65
C GLN A 367 2.31 17.44 -10.36
N LYS A 368 2.29 17.06 -9.08
CA LYS A 368 1.83 15.72 -8.63
C LYS A 368 0.84 15.76 -7.48
N GLY A 369 0.97 16.72 -6.56
CA GLY A 369 0.09 16.82 -5.39
C GLY A 369 -1.37 17.07 -5.78
N SER A 370 -2.31 16.58 -5.01
CA SER A 370 -3.73 16.86 -5.21
C SER A 370 -4.10 18.24 -4.66
N PRO A 371 -4.99 18.97 -5.29
CA PRO A 371 -5.55 20.21 -4.73
C PRO A 371 -6.36 19.90 -3.48
N VAL A 372 -6.40 20.87 -2.54
CA VAL A 372 -7.26 20.82 -1.35
C VAL A 372 -8.21 22.00 -1.37
N LEU A 373 -9.48 21.75 -1.12
CA LEU A 373 -10.55 22.76 -1.07
C LEU A 373 -10.95 23.03 0.37
N ALA A 374 -10.89 24.27 0.78
CA ALA A 374 -11.38 24.71 2.09
C ALA A 374 -11.71 26.22 2.06
N ASP A 375 -12.71 26.65 2.82
CA ASP A 375 -13.06 28.07 2.99
C ASP A 375 -13.25 28.81 1.65
N GLY A 376 -13.83 28.12 0.65
CA GLY A 376 -14.00 28.65 -0.72
C GLY A 376 -12.68 28.89 -1.47
N LYS A 377 -11.58 28.29 -1.02
CA LYS A 377 -10.24 28.43 -1.60
C LYS A 377 -9.68 27.06 -2.02
N LEU A 378 -8.91 27.07 -3.10
CA LEU A 378 -8.07 25.94 -3.51
C LEU A 378 -6.62 26.21 -3.10
N TYR A 379 -5.98 25.24 -2.48
CA TYR A 379 -4.58 25.26 -2.10
C TYR A 379 -3.83 24.27 -2.98
N VAL A 380 -2.82 24.75 -3.73
CA VAL A 380 -2.10 23.97 -4.75
C VAL A 380 -0.61 24.24 -4.70
N GLY A 381 0.20 23.18 -4.58
CA GLY A 381 1.67 23.27 -4.73
C GLY A 381 2.12 22.75 -6.08
N THR A 382 3.27 23.22 -6.60
CA THR A 382 3.86 22.75 -7.84
C THR A 382 5.31 22.28 -7.64
N GLU A 383 5.82 21.43 -8.52
CA GLU A 383 7.22 21.00 -8.45
C GLU A 383 8.22 22.11 -8.81
N ASN A 384 7.73 23.25 -9.30
CA ASN A 384 8.52 24.47 -9.49
C ASN A 384 8.69 25.30 -8.19
N GLY A 385 8.27 24.77 -7.05
CA GLY A 385 8.36 25.43 -5.75
C GLY A 385 7.32 26.51 -5.50
N LYS A 386 6.32 26.65 -6.36
CA LYS A 386 5.25 27.62 -6.18
C LYS A 386 4.10 27.02 -5.37
N PHE A 387 3.61 27.78 -4.42
CA PHE A 387 2.41 27.47 -3.66
C PHE A 387 1.36 28.54 -3.90
N TYR A 388 0.16 28.12 -4.26
CA TYR A 388 -0.94 28.99 -4.64
C TYR A 388 -2.10 28.89 -3.68
N ILE A 389 -2.70 30.03 -3.36
CA ILE A 389 -4.02 30.15 -2.75
C ILE A 389 -4.94 30.78 -3.81
N LEU A 390 -5.94 30.03 -4.22
CA LEU A 390 -6.81 30.38 -5.34
C LEU A 390 -8.26 30.51 -4.86
N ARG A 391 -9.01 31.47 -5.39
CA ARG A 391 -10.47 31.57 -5.20
C ARG A 391 -11.18 31.23 -6.51
N PRO A 392 -11.74 30.00 -6.63
CA PRO A 392 -12.46 29.60 -7.82
C PRO A 392 -13.86 30.26 -7.88
N SER A 393 -14.32 30.51 -9.09
CA SER A 393 -15.68 30.98 -9.41
C SER A 393 -16.29 30.13 -10.54
N ALA A 394 -17.48 30.47 -10.99
CA ALA A 394 -18.11 29.80 -12.12
C ALA A 394 -17.39 30.07 -13.45
N THR A 395 -16.76 31.21 -13.60
CA THR A 395 -16.21 31.70 -14.88
C THR A 395 -14.69 31.86 -14.89
N GLY A 396 -14.01 31.54 -13.77
CA GLY A 396 -12.57 31.69 -13.67
C GLY A 396 -12.03 31.48 -12.26
N VAL A 397 -10.78 31.82 -12.06
CA VAL A 397 -10.10 31.68 -10.78
C VAL A 397 -9.26 32.92 -10.49
N GLU A 398 -9.42 33.48 -9.31
CA GLU A 398 -8.61 34.57 -8.76
C GLU A 398 -7.40 33.97 -8.03
N VAL A 399 -6.19 34.48 -8.28
CA VAL A 399 -5.01 34.18 -7.48
C VAL A 399 -5.00 35.13 -6.28
N LEU A 400 -5.29 34.60 -5.10
CA LEU A 400 -5.22 35.36 -3.86
C LEU A 400 -3.77 35.55 -3.40
N ASP A 401 -2.96 34.49 -3.61
CA ASP A 401 -1.57 34.46 -3.21
C ASP A 401 -0.77 33.48 -4.07
N GLU A 402 0.50 33.85 -4.33
CA GLU A 402 1.48 33.03 -5.00
C GLU A 402 2.85 33.24 -4.34
N ASP A 403 3.37 32.19 -3.70
CA ASP A 403 4.68 32.21 -3.05
C ASP A 403 5.63 31.20 -3.67
N VAL A 404 6.92 31.55 -3.73
CA VAL A 404 8.02 30.65 -4.12
C VAL A 404 8.72 30.17 -2.87
N LEU A 405 8.72 28.85 -2.64
CA LEU A 405 9.49 28.21 -1.59
C LEU A 405 10.93 28.01 -2.03
N GLY A 406 11.89 28.20 -1.13
CA GLY A 406 13.30 28.23 -1.45
C GLY A 406 13.74 29.54 -2.09
N THR A 407 14.53 29.46 -3.14
CA THR A 407 14.96 30.64 -3.93
C THR A 407 14.59 30.44 -5.40
N PRO A 408 14.52 31.53 -6.20
CA PRO A 408 14.26 31.37 -7.64
C PRO A 408 15.27 30.51 -8.39
N GLN A 409 16.52 30.44 -7.91
CA GLN A 409 17.59 29.62 -8.48
C GLN A 409 17.60 28.18 -7.97
N ALA A 410 17.03 27.93 -6.78
CA ALA A 410 16.89 26.64 -6.13
C ALA A 410 15.51 26.54 -5.44
N PRO A 411 14.43 26.37 -6.22
CA PRO A 411 13.09 26.24 -5.65
C PRO A 411 12.95 24.90 -4.91
N GLU A 412 12.25 24.95 -3.78
CA GLU A 412 11.89 23.73 -3.04
C GLU A 412 10.76 22.99 -3.77
N VAL A 413 10.99 21.76 -4.20
CA VAL A 413 10.02 20.97 -4.97
C VAL A 413 8.84 20.58 -4.06
N ILE A 414 7.60 20.85 -4.48
CA ILE A 414 6.38 20.48 -3.76
C ILE A 414 5.73 19.31 -4.49
N VAL A 415 5.83 18.10 -3.94
CA VAL A 415 5.18 16.89 -4.45
C VAL A 415 3.96 16.51 -3.63
N ALA A 416 4.03 16.74 -2.32
CA ALA A 416 2.95 16.43 -1.37
C ALA A 416 1.72 17.32 -1.60
N SER A 417 0.54 16.75 -1.34
CA SER A 417 -0.68 17.55 -1.25
C SER A 417 -0.65 18.39 0.03
N PRO A 418 -1.11 19.64 0.03
CA PRO A 418 -1.31 20.41 1.26
C PRO A 418 -2.38 19.74 2.12
N ILE A 419 -2.43 20.08 3.42
CA ILE A 419 -3.48 19.65 4.33
C ILE A 419 -4.03 20.81 5.14
N ILE A 420 -5.24 20.64 5.65
CA ILE A 420 -5.93 21.64 6.47
C ILE A 420 -6.29 21.01 7.83
N ALA A 421 -5.78 21.58 8.90
CA ALA A 421 -6.14 21.14 10.24
C ALA A 421 -5.94 22.24 11.27
N ASP A 422 -6.82 22.32 12.25
CA ASP A 422 -6.69 23.24 13.39
C ASP A 422 -6.58 24.74 13.00
N GLY A 423 -7.26 25.17 11.93
CA GLY A 423 -7.17 26.55 11.41
C GLY A 423 -5.90 26.84 10.61
N ARG A 424 -5.06 25.85 10.38
CA ARG A 424 -3.79 25.96 9.65
C ARG A 424 -3.80 25.22 8.32
N VAL A 425 -3.02 25.75 7.40
CA VAL A 425 -2.61 25.06 6.17
C VAL A 425 -1.19 24.53 6.38
N TYR A 426 -0.96 23.26 6.11
CA TYR A 426 0.38 22.66 6.16
C TYR A 426 0.83 22.34 4.75
N VAL A 427 2.05 22.76 4.42
CA VAL A 427 2.68 22.54 3.11
C VAL A 427 4.01 21.82 3.31
N THR A 428 4.19 20.71 2.63
CA THR A 428 5.43 19.93 2.65
C THR A 428 6.12 20.06 1.30
N SER A 429 7.34 20.60 1.32
CA SER A 429 8.29 20.51 0.19
C SER A 429 9.25 19.34 0.37
N MET A 430 10.16 19.13 -0.58
CA MET A 430 11.24 18.15 -0.43
C MET A 430 12.29 18.56 0.63
N ASP A 431 12.25 19.79 1.11
CA ASP A 431 13.25 20.38 2.02
C ASP A 431 12.66 20.73 3.39
N ALA A 432 11.37 21.05 3.48
CA ALA A 432 10.78 21.58 4.69
C ALA A 432 9.27 21.30 4.81
N LEU A 433 8.78 21.33 6.05
CA LEU A 433 7.37 21.41 6.41
C LEU A 433 7.06 22.81 6.93
N TYR A 434 6.01 23.43 6.40
CA TYR A 434 5.52 24.75 6.75
C TYR A 434 4.15 24.65 7.42
N ALA A 435 3.91 25.40 8.49
CA ALA A 435 2.61 25.60 9.10
C ALA A 435 2.18 27.07 8.92
N ILE A 436 1.04 27.27 8.26
CA ILE A 436 0.55 28.58 7.83
C ILE A 436 -0.74 28.88 8.58
N GLY A 437 -0.82 30.06 9.21
CA GLY A 437 -1.99 30.51 9.95
C GLY A 437 -1.89 30.27 11.46
N LYS A 438 -2.91 30.72 12.17
CA LYS A 438 -3.03 30.57 13.62
C LYS A 438 -3.80 29.30 13.95
N ARG A 439 -3.31 28.56 14.94
CA ARG A 439 -4.03 27.40 15.44
C ARG A 439 -5.31 27.81 16.15
N VAL A 440 -6.41 27.16 15.82
CA VAL A 440 -7.71 27.35 16.46
C VAL A 440 -7.92 26.25 17.49
N PRO A 441 -8.31 26.59 18.74
CA PRO A 441 -8.63 25.56 19.72
C PRO A 441 -9.76 24.65 19.24
N ARG A 442 -9.61 23.36 19.49
CA ARG A 442 -10.59 22.34 19.08
C ARG A 442 -11.84 22.37 19.90
N ALA A 443 -12.98 22.21 19.26
CA ALA A 443 -14.19 21.74 19.92
C ALA A 443 -13.98 20.27 20.38
N SER A 444 -14.63 19.87 21.46
CA SER A 444 -14.59 18.48 21.93
C SER A 444 -14.98 17.52 20.82
N ARG A 445 -14.24 16.41 20.68
CA ARG A 445 -14.54 15.38 19.69
C ARG A 445 -15.94 14.82 19.91
N VAL A 446 -16.74 14.79 18.85
CA VAL A 446 -17.96 13.98 18.82
C VAL A 446 -17.51 12.57 18.40
N ALA A 447 -17.72 11.58 19.27
CA ALA A 447 -17.46 10.20 18.92
C ALA A 447 -18.31 9.81 17.69
N PRO A 448 -17.77 9.03 16.75
CA PRO A 448 -18.56 8.51 15.65
C PRO A 448 -19.79 7.77 16.19
N MET A 449 -20.95 8.09 15.64
CA MET A 449 -22.19 7.38 16.01
C MET A 449 -22.10 5.95 15.51
N ALA A 450 -22.27 4.99 16.40
CA ALA A 450 -22.34 3.59 16.02
C ALA A 450 -23.45 3.40 14.96
N PRO A 451 -23.21 2.60 13.92
CA PRO A 451 -24.23 2.32 12.90
C PRO A 451 -25.45 1.68 13.57
N ALA A 452 -26.65 2.08 13.13
CA ALA A 452 -27.89 1.53 13.62
C ALA A 452 -27.95 0.00 13.37
N PRO A 453 -28.51 -0.79 14.29
CA PRO A 453 -28.70 -2.23 14.08
C PRO A 453 -29.51 -2.47 12.81
N MET A 454 -28.96 -3.29 11.92
CA MET A 454 -29.65 -3.65 10.68
C MET A 454 -30.58 -4.85 10.92
N ALA A 455 -31.65 -4.91 10.14
CA ALA A 455 -32.56 -6.04 10.16
C ALA A 455 -31.82 -7.33 9.76
N PRO A 456 -32.19 -8.50 10.33
CA PRO A 456 -31.60 -9.79 9.95
C PRO A 456 -31.77 -10.04 8.46
N ALA A 457 -30.65 -10.22 7.75
CA ALA A 457 -30.63 -10.53 6.33
C ALA A 457 -30.16 -11.96 6.10
N ALA A 458 -30.50 -12.53 4.92
CA ALA A 458 -30.03 -13.86 4.56
C ALA A 458 -28.50 -13.87 4.40
N THR A 459 -27.84 -14.93 4.90
CA THR A 459 -26.41 -15.12 4.71
C THR A 459 -26.11 -15.35 3.23
N ALA A 460 -25.17 -14.57 2.69
CA ALA A 460 -24.67 -14.69 1.32
C ALA A 460 -23.18 -15.05 1.27
N VAL A 461 -22.43 -14.71 2.34
CA VAL A 461 -20.98 -14.94 2.42
C VAL A 461 -20.62 -15.53 3.78
N VAL A 462 -19.76 -16.54 3.78
CA VAL A 462 -19.03 -17.04 4.95
C VAL A 462 -17.59 -16.62 4.81
N GLN A 463 -17.09 -15.80 5.71
CA GLN A 463 -15.68 -15.40 5.79
C GLN A 463 -15.02 -16.13 6.96
N VAL A 464 -13.87 -16.72 6.73
CA VAL A 464 -13.06 -17.30 7.81
C VAL A 464 -11.98 -16.28 8.22
N PHE A 465 -11.93 -16.00 9.52
CA PHE A 465 -10.97 -15.06 10.09
C PHE A 465 -10.11 -15.73 11.19
N PRO A 466 -8.80 -15.50 11.22
CA PRO A 466 -8.01 -14.79 10.20
C PRO A 466 -7.99 -15.50 8.86
N TYR A 467 -7.91 -14.73 7.76
CA TYR A 467 -7.91 -15.25 6.39
C TYR A 467 -6.64 -16.03 6.04
N GLU A 468 -5.51 -15.65 6.60
CA GLU A 468 -4.24 -16.38 6.46
C GLU A 468 -3.49 -16.46 7.79
N SER A 469 -2.89 -17.62 8.05
CA SER A 469 -2.07 -17.90 9.24
C SER A 469 -0.79 -18.62 8.88
N LEU A 470 0.30 -18.21 9.55
CA LEU A 470 1.62 -18.83 9.45
C LEU A 470 1.98 -19.43 10.81
N LEU A 471 2.17 -20.75 10.85
CA LEU A 471 2.37 -21.52 12.05
C LEU A 471 3.67 -22.33 11.99
N THR A 472 4.11 -22.81 13.13
CA THR A 472 5.08 -23.91 13.24
C THR A 472 4.38 -25.22 13.62
N PRO A 473 4.99 -26.39 13.41
CA PRO A 473 4.45 -27.68 13.84
C PRO A 473 3.97 -27.67 15.29
N GLY A 474 2.81 -28.24 15.55
CA GLY A 474 2.18 -28.30 16.87
C GLY A 474 1.47 -27.02 17.33
N GLN A 475 1.65 -25.89 16.66
CA GLN A 475 0.93 -24.66 17.00
C GLN A 475 -0.55 -24.71 16.61
N THR A 476 -1.36 -23.90 17.28
CA THR A 476 -2.79 -23.76 17.04
C THR A 476 -3.15 -22.37 16.56
N VAL A 477 -4.25 -22.27 15.82
CA VAL A 477 -4.94 -21.01 15.50
C VAL A 477 -6.44 -21.18 15.69
N SER A 478 -7.07 -20.23 16.38
CA SER A 478 -8.53 -20.19 16.51
C SER A 478 -9.12 -19.40 15.35
N LEU A 479 -9.93 -20.06 14.54
CA LEU A 479 -10.61 -19.50 13.39
C LEU A 479 -12.07 -19.20 13.73
N LYS A 480 -12.63 -18.18 13.11
CA LYS A 480 -14.02 -17.77 13.28
C LYS A 480 -14.73 -17.74 11.94
N ALA A 481 -15.91 -18.31 11.86
CA ALA A 481 -16.80 -18.16 10.73
C ALA A 481 -17.64 -16.89 10.92
N ARG A 482 -17.46 -15.89 10.06
CA ARG A 482 -18.18 -14.62 10.06
C ARG A 482 -19.18 -14.62 8.91
N LEU A 483 -20.44 -14.32 9.20
CA LEU A 483 -21.52 -14.31 8.22
C LEU A 483 -21.81 -12.88 7.77
N PHE A 484 -21.99 -12.73 6.47
CA PHE A 484 -22.35 -11.48 5.83
C PHE A 484 -23.54 -11.66 4.88
N ASP A 485 -24.35 -10.61 4.73
CA ASP A 485 -25.42 -10.55 3.76
C ASP A 485 -24.93 -10.24 2.33
N GLY A 486 -25.83 -10.19 1.36
CA GLY A 486 -25.53 -9.88 -0.03
C GLY A 486 -24.93 -8.49 -0.25
N LYS A 487 -25.12 -7.54 0.67
CA LYS A 487 -24.53 -6.21 0.67
C LYS A 487 -23.19 -6.13 1.41
N GLY A 488 -22.73 -7.27 1.97
CA GLY A 488 -21.49 -7.34 2.77
C GLY A 488 -21.62 -6.77 4.18
N ASN A 489 -22.83 -6.66 4.70
CA ASN A 489 -23.03 -6.27 6.08
C ASN A 489 -22.85 -7.47 7.00
N PHE A 490 -22.13 -7.26 8.11
CA PHE A 490 -21.89 -8.30 9.10
C PHE A 490 -23.21 -8.70 9.78
N ILE A 491 -23.48 -10.01 9.84
CA ILE A 491 -24.65 -10.57 10.48
C ILE A 491 -24.28 -11.04 11.90
N ARG A 492 -23.34 -12.02 12.00
CA ARG A 492 -22.86 -12.59 13.26
C ARG A 492 -21.64 -13.49 13.03
N GLU A 493 -20.98 -13.88 14.10
CA GLU A 493 -20.11 -15.06 14.09
C GLU A 493 -20.99 -16.33 14.21
N GLU A 494 -20.59 -17.41 13.54
CA GLU A 494 -21.31 -18.67 13.53
C GLU A 494 -20.51 -19.76 14.25
N PRO A 495 -20.77 -20.00 15.55
CA PRO A 495 -20.01 -20.98 16.31
C PRO A 495 -20.34 -22.43 15.93
N ALA A 496 -21.49 -22.67 15.25
CA ALA A 496 -21.93 -23.99 14.80
C ALA A 496 -21.50 -24.29 13.34
N ALA A 497 -20.57 -23.55 12.77
CA ALA A 497 -20.04 -23.85 11.45
C ALA A 497 -19.39 -25.24 11.39
N GLN A 498 -19.55 -25.92 10.28
CA GLN A 498 -18.87 -27.19 10.04
C GLN A 498 -17.46 -26.91 9.51
N TRP A 499 -16.45 -27.50 10.14
CA TRP A 499 -15.05 -27.25 9.84
C TRP A 499 -14.39 -28.46 9.18
N THR A 500 -13.61 -28.23 8.13
CA THR A 500 -12.80 -29.25 7.44
C THR A 500 -11.44 -28.67 7.05
N VAL A 501 -10.46 -29.55 6.79
CA VAL A 501 -9.15 -29.18 6.25
C VAL A 501 -8.99 -29.77 4.85
N GLU A 502 -8.36 -29.02 3.94
CA GLU A 502 -8.08 -29.46 2.56
C GLU A 502 -6.59 -29.18 2.26
N GLN A 503 -5.87 -30.18 1.74
CA GLN A 503 -4.43 -30.10 1.41
C GLN A 503 -3.54 -29.66 2.58
N LEU A 504 -3.97 -29.91 3.81
CA LEU A 504 -3.29 -29.44 5.02
C LEU A 504 -3.21 -30.60 6.02
N THR A 505 -2.04 -30.81 6.64
CA THR A 505 -1.84 -31.79 7.69
C THR A 505 -2.12 -31.19 9.05
N GLY A 506 -2.81 -31.94 9.91
CA GLY A 506 -3.32 -31.46 11.21
C GLY A 506 -4.82 -31.67 11.31
N ALA A 507 -5.44 -31.08 12.32
CA ALA A 507 -6.87 -31.24 12.59
C ALA A 507 -7.51 -29.91 12.96
N VAL A 508 -8.78 -29.75 12.62
CA VAL A 508 -9.62 -28.65 13.10
C VAL A 508 -10.76 -29.23 13.97
N ASP A 509 -10.97 -28.64 15.13
CA ASP A 509 -12.07 -29.02 16.03
C ASP A 509 -13.40 -28.35 15.66
N ALA A 510 -14.47 -28.77 16.32
CA ALA A 510 -15.82 -28.22 16.10
C ALA A 510 -15.96 -26.72 16.48
N LYS A 511 -15.00 -26.16 17.21
CA LYS A 511 -14.96 -24.73 17.57
C LYS A 511 -14.16 -23.88 16.60
N GLY A 512 -13.57 -24.50 15.53
CA GLY A 512 -12.73 -23.81 14.58
C GLY A 512 -11.27 -23.65 15.02
N THR A 513 -10.81 -24.40 16.03
CA THR A 513 -9.40 -24.40 16.41
C THR A 513 -8.65 -25.41 15.55
N TYR A 514 -7.80 -24.92 14.65
CA TYR A 514 -6.89 -25.76 13.89
C TYR A 514 -5.61 -25.98 14.70
N THR A 515 -5.19 -27.25 14.77
CA THR A 515 -3.90 -27.67 15.35
C THR A 515 -3.03 -28.26 14.25
N ALA A 516 -1.87 -27.64 14.03
CA ALA A 516 -0.88 -28.12 13.06
C ALA A 516 -0.34 -29.51 13.47
N SER A 517 -0.04 -30.35 12.49
CA SER A 517 0.73 -31.59 12.73
C SER A 517 2.00 -31.31 13.52
N PRO A 518 2.44 -32.22 14.42
CA PRO A 518 3.67 -32.01 15.23
C PRO A 518 4.95 -32.02 14.40
N ALA A 519 4.92 -32.42 13.15
CA ALA A 519 6.05 -32.44 12.23
C ALA A 519 5.61 -32.18 10.79
N GLY A 520 6.58 -31.74 9.96
CA GLY A 520 6.41 -31.48 8.54
C GLY A 520 5.92 -30.05 8.22
N SER A 521 6.45 -29.51 7.11
CA SER A 521 5.95 -28.27 6.52
C SER A 521 4.81 -28.57 5.57
N THR A 522 3.74 -27.79 5.61
CA THR A 522 2.53 -27.97 4.80
C THR A 522 1.81 -26.64 4.54
N ALA A 523 1.02 -26.58 3.48
CA ALA A 523 0.09 -25.49 3.26
C ALA A 523 -1.19 -25.99 2.61
N GLY A 524 -2.30 -25.39 3.00
CA GLY A 524 -3.62 -25.73 2.53
C GLY A 524 -4.65 -24.77 3.12
N VAL A 525 -5.89 -25.20 3.17
CA VAL A 525 -6.98 -24.36 3.66
C VAL A 525 -7.78 -25.06 4.76
N VAL A 526 -8.27 -24.24 5.69
CA VAL A 526 -9.33 -24.62 6.62
C VAL A 526 -10.62 -24.00 6.09
N LYS A 527 -11.65 -24.83 5.95
CA LYS A 527 -12.93 -24.45 5.38
C LYS A 527 -14.02 -24.49 6.43
N ALA A 528 -14.81 -23.42 6.49
CA ALA A 528 -16.03 -23.34 7.29
C ALA A 528 -17.26 -23.42 6.37
N THR A 529 -18.24 -24.27 6.71
CA THR A 529 -19.48 -24.42 5.96
C THR A 529 -20.67 -24.12 6.86
N VAL A 530 -21.60 -23.29 6.37
CA VAL A 530 -22.84 -22.91 7.02
C VAL A 530 -23.98 -23.06 6.02
N GLY A 531 -24.82 -24.08 6.20
CA GLY A 531 -25.81 -24.47 5.19
C GLY A 531 -25.15 -24.88 3.88
N ALA A 532 -25.45 -24.17 2.78
CA ALA A 532 -24.87 -24.41 1.45
C ALA A 532 -23.68 -23.49 1.14
N ILE A 533 -23.33 -22.57 2.03
CA ILE A 533 -22.31 -21.56 1.78
C ILE A 533 -21.04 -21.90 2.56
N SER A 534 -19.89 -21.75 1.94
CA SER A 534 -18.61 -21.99 2.60
C SER A 534 -17.61 -20.85 2.35
N GLY A 535 -16.69 -20.69 3.31
CA GLY A 535 -15.54 -19.81 3.22
C GLY A 535 -14.27 -20.54 3.64
N THR A 536 -13.12 -20.03 3.27
CA THR A 536 -11.82 -20.65 3.55
C THR A 536 -10.85 -19.66 4.16
N ALA A 537 -9.90 -20.19 4.96
CA ALA A 537 -8.69 -19.53 5.39
C ALA A 537 -7.49 -20.37 4.99
N ARG A 538 -6.43 -19.71 4.52
CA ARG A 538 -5.18 -20.37 4.18
C ARG A 538 -4.30 -20.51 5.42
N VAL A 539 -3.70 -21.70 5.58
CA VAL A 539 -2.74 -21.97 6.64
C VAL A 539 -1.46 -22.49 6.02
N ARG A 540 -0.34 -21.93 6.44
CA ARG A 540 1.01 -22.43 6.15
C ARG A 540 1.64 -22.86 7.46
N VAL A 541 2.19 -24.06 7.48
CA VAL A 541 2.98 -24.59 8.60
C VAL A 541 4.41 -24.76 8.10
N ILE A 542 5.36 -24.19 8.80
CA ILE A 542 6.78 -24.22 8.40
C ILE A 542 7.60 -24.72 9.59
N GLU A 543 8.36 -25.78 9.39
CA GLU A 543 9.28 -26.33 10.39
C GLU A 543 10.36 -25.33 10.78
N PRO A 544 10.92 -25.41 11.99
CA PRO A 544 12.11 -24.63 12.35
C PRO A 544 13.34 -25.09 11.56
N LEU A 545 14.35 -24.21 11.49
CA LEU A 545 15.65 -24.53 10.87
C LEU A 545 16.32 -25.74 11.58
N PRO A 546 17.12 -26.55 10.84
CA PRO A 546 17.61 -26.36 9.47
C PRO A 546 16.70 -26.93 8.39
N TRP A 547 16.81 -26.41 7.16
CA TRP A 547 16.17 -26.95 5.97
C TRP A 547 17.20 -27.35 4.93
N ALA A 548 16.88 -28.39 4.15
CA ALA A 548 17.66 -28.82 2.99
C ALA A 548 16.72 -29.38 1.89
N TRP A 549 16.91 -28.97 0.65
CA TRP A 549 16.19 -29.46 -0.52
C TRP A 549 17.18 -29.78 -1.64
N ASP A 550 17.22 -31.05 -2.04
CA ASP A 550 17.93 -31.55 -3.22
C ASP A 550 16.99 -31.81 -4.40
N PHE A 551 15.69 -31.59 -4.20
CA PHE A 551 14.60 -31.77 -5.16
C PHE A 551 14.42 -33.17 -5.77
N GLU A 552 15.31 -34.12 -5.54
CA GLU A 552 15.30 -35.46 -6.15
C GLU A 552 14.03 -36.26 -5.82
N ALA A 553 13.50 -36.09 -4.61
CA ALA A 553 12.27 -36.75 -4.17
C ALA A 553 10.98 -36.07 -4.67
N ALA A 554 11.07 -34.96 -5.42
CA ALA A 554 9.91 -34.24 -5.88
C ALA A 554 9.04 -35.08 -6.84
N VAL A 555 7.77 -35.25 -6.50
CA VAL A 555 6.79 -36.00 -7.29
C VAL A 555 6.13 -35.13 -8.36
N ALA A 556 5.94 -33.84 -8.05
CA ALA A 556 5.28 -32.87 -8.91
C ALA A 556 6.23 -31.74 -9.33
N GLU A 557 5.96 -31.08 -10.45
CA GLU A 557 6.71 -29.90 -10.88
C GLU A 557 6.47 -28.68 -9.99
N ALA A 558 5.35 -28.63 -9.25
CA ALA A 558 5.03 -27.52 -8.37
C ALA A 558 6.04 -27.39 -7.22
N PRO A 559 6.50 -26.19 -6.88
CA PRO A 559 7.34 -25.96 -5.71
C PRO A 559 6.54 -26.26 -4.42
N PRO A 560 7.23 -26.39 -3.26
CA PRO A 560 6.53 -26.59 -1.99
C PRO A 560 5.43 -25.53 -1.76
N ALA A 561 4.23 -25.99 -1.38
CA ALA A 561 3.04 -25.15 -1.29
C ALA A 561 3.14 -24.01 -0.25
N TRP A 562 4.02 -24.15 0.74
CA TRP A 562 4.26 -23.14 1.77
C TRP A 562 5.25 -22.03 1.34
N TRP A 563 5.89 -22.15 0.16
CA TRP A 563 6.76 -21.12 -0.37
C TRP A 563 5.95 -19.94 -0.93
N THR A 564 6.43 -18.72 -0.72
CA THR A 564 5.80 -17.49 -1.19
C THR A 564 6.50 -16.98 -2.44
N GLY A 565 5.75 -16.46 -3.41
CA GLY A 565 6.32 -15.96 -4.67
C GLY A 565 6.72 -17.06 -5.68
N ALA A 566 6.58 -18.33 -5.32
CA ALA A 566 7.01 -19.49 -6.10
C ALA A 566 5.99 -19.96 -7.15
N PRO A 567 4.68 -20.07 -6.86
CA PRO A 567 3.71 -20.63 -7.80
C PRO A 567 3.71 -19.92 -9.15
N GLY A 568 3.81 -20.70 -10.24
CA GLY A 568 3.87 -20.17 -11.61
C GLY A 568 5.17 -19.45 -12.00
N LYS A 569 6.15 -19.40 -11.12
CA LYS A 569 7.45 -18.75 -11.36
C LYS A 569 8.62 -19.73 -11.38
N VAL A 570 8.65 -20.65 -10.43
CA VAL A 570 9.68 -21.68 -10.34
C VAL A 570 9.05 -23.07 -10.38
N PHE A 571 9.77 -24.05 -10.92
CA PHE A 571 9.29 -25.41 -11.15
C PHE A 571 10.37 -26.43 -10.78
N GLN A 572 9.97 -27.56 -10.20
CA GLN A 572 10.85 -28.70 -9.94
C GLN A 572 10.90 -29.54 -11.20
N ARG A 573 12.03 -29.57 -11.91
CA ARG A 573 12.19 -30.24 -13.18
C ARG A 573 13.45 -31.08 -13.25
N THR A 574 13.36 -32.21 -13.96
CA THR A 574 14.54 -33.02 -14.31
C THR A 574 15.28 -32.36 -15.47
N ILE A 575 16.60 -32.15 -15.29
CA ILE A 575 17.48 -31.68 -16.37
C ILE A 575 18.60 -32.66 -16.61
N GLU A 576 19.08 -32.75 -17.85
CA GLU A 576 20.15 -33.67 -18.23
C GLU A 576 21.44 -33.38 -17.47
N GLY A 577 22.04 -34.41 -16.90
CA GLY A 577 23.32 -34.34 -16.18
C GLY A 577 23.25 -33.75 -14.76
N ALA A 578 22.05 -33.44 -14.20
CA ALA A 578 21.92 -32.90 -12.87
C ALA A 578 20.75 -33.44 -12.04
N GLY A 579 19.95 -34.37 -12.56
CA GLY A 579 18.78 -34.91 -11.85
C GLY A 579 17.62 -33.90 -11.79
N LYS A 580 16.87 -33.86 -10.67
CA LYS A 580 15.79 -32.89 -10.45
C LYS A 580 16.33 -31.63 -9.77
N VAL A 581 15.93 -30.51 -10.28
CA VAL A 581 16.36 -29.19 -9.83
C VAL A 581 15.18 -28.23 -9.75
N LEU A 582 15.31 -27.14 -9.04
CA LEU A 582 14.39 -26.02 -9.10
C LEU A 582 14.79 -25.12 -10.28
N MET A 583 13.87 -24.92 -11.22
CA MET A 583 14.09 -24.12 -12.43
C MET A 583 13.23 -22.86 -12.43
N ARG A 584 13.83 -21.71 -12.71
CA ARG A 584 13.14 -20.50 -13.16
C ARG A 584 13.26 -20.44 -14.68
N PRO A 585 12.22 -20.79 -15.43
CA PRO A 585 12.27 -20.73 -16.88
C PRO A 585 12.33 -19.29 -17.37
N ARG A 586 12.78 -19.11 -18.60
CA ARG A 586 12.72 -17.84 -19.28
C ARG A 586 11.30 -17.27 -19.31
N ASP A 587 11.19 -15.98 -19.06
CA ASP A 587 9.93 -15.25 -19.01
C ASP A 587 10.16 -13.81 -19.52
N ASP A 588 9.47 -13.46 -20.59
CA ASP A 588 9.57 -12.15 -21.22
C ASP A 588 8.54 -11.13 -20.62
N THR A 589 7.82 -11.51 -19.57
CA THR A 589 6.78 -10.68 -18.94
C THR A 589 7.34 -9.71 -17.89
N VAL A 590 6.50 -8.81 -17.43
CA VAL A 590 6.81 -7.86 -16.33
C VAL A 590 7.27 -8.59 -15.06
N GLY A 591 6.81 -9.82 -14.84
CA GLY A 591 7.16 -10.64 -13.67
C GLY A 591 8.44 -11.48 -13.82
N ARG A 592 9.33 -11.19 -14.77
CA ARG A 592 10.52 -12.00 -15.01
C ARG A 592 11.51 -12.01 -13.82
N ARG A 593 11.62 -10.92 -13.09
CA ARG A 593 12.35 -10.87 -11.81
C ARG A 593 11.51 -11.51 -10.72
N SER A 594 12.00 -12.59 -10.15
CA SER A 594 11.29 -13.38 -9.15
C SER A 594 12.04 -13.38 -7.85
N LYS A 595 11.32 -13.21 -6.74
CA LYS A 595 11.79 -13.45 -5.39
C LYS A 595 10.89 -14.51 -4.77
N VAL A 596 11.50 -15.56 -4.28
CA VAL A 596 10.81 -16.69 -3.65
C VAL A 596 11.27 -16.77 -2.21
N PHE A 597 10.33 -16.83 -1.28
CA PHE A 597 10.60 -16.90 0.15
C PHE A 597 10.06 -18.21 0.72
N PHE A 598 10.82 -18.85 1.61
CA PHE A 598 10.47 -20.17 2.15
C PHE A 598 10.32 -20.24 3.65
N GLY A 599 10.50 -19.12 4.36
CA GLY A 599 10.47 -19.09 5.82
C GLY A 599 9.52 -18.06 6.40
N GLN A 600 9.58 -17.96 7.70
CA GLN A 600 8.88 -16.92 8.45
C GLN A 600 9.62 -15.59 8.34
N PRO A 601 8.90 -14.44 8.31
CA PRO A 601 9.52 -13.11 8.14
C PRO A 601 10.31 -12.62 9.37
N ASN A 602 10.21 -13.31 10.49
CA ASN A 602 10.88 -12.98 11.75
C ASN A 602 12.15 -13.83 12.04
N LEU A 603 12.65 -14.54 11.05
CA LEU A 603 13.91 -15.28 11.17
C LEU A 603 15.11 -14.34 11.14
N SER A 604 16.13 -14.64 11.94
CA SER A 604 17.42 -13.94 11.98
C SER A 604 18.57 -14.87 12.36
N GLY A 605 19.82 -14.46 12.07
CA GLY A 605 21.01 -15.18 12.45
C GLY A 605 21.17 -16.53 11.75
N TYR A 606 20.93 -16.59 10.45
CA TYR A 606 21.01 -17.81 9.65
C TYR A 606 21.87 -17.63 8.39
N THR A 607 22.23 -18.73 7.77
CA THR A 607 22.97 -18.80 6.49
C THR A 607 22.08 -19.46 5.44
N VAL A 608 22.09 -18.92 4.22
CA VAL A 608 21.46 -19.51 3.04
C VAL A 608 22.57 -19.97 2.08
N GLU A 609 22.44 -21.19 1.57
CA GLU A 609 23.39 -21.80 0.62
C GLU A 609 22.61 -22.52 -0.48
N ALA A 610 23.07 -22.44 -1.73
CA ALA A 610 22.51 -23.21 -2.84
C ALA A 610 23.55 -23.39 -3.94
N ASP A 611 23.40 -24.44 -4.72
CA ASP A 611 24.03 -24.58 -6.02
C ASP A 611 23.17 -23.86 -7.06
N VAL A 612 23.81 -23.07 -7.92
CA VAL A 612 23.16 -22.25 -8.94
C VAL A 612 23.79 -22.46 -10.30
N ARG A 613 22.98 -22.36 -11.36
CA ARG A 613 23.43 -22.48 -12.73
C ARG A 613 22.62 -21.56 -13.63
N GLY A 614 23.24 -20.83 -14.54
CA GLY A 614 22.58 -20.05 -15.58
C GLY A 614 22.78 -20.66 -16.94
N ARG A 615 21.75 -20.58 -17.78
CA ARG A 615 21.82 -20.93 -19.19
C ARG A 615 22.04 -19.69 -20.03
N GLU A 616 22.83 -19.82 -21.10
CA GLU A 616 22.91 -18.76 -22.11
C GLU A 616 21.85 -18.99 -23.19
N GLN A 617 20.93 -18.05 -23.36
CA GLN A 617 19.90 -18.07 -24.38
C GLN A 617 19.88 -16.74 -25.14
N ARG A 618 19.98 -16.76 -26.48
CA ARG A 618 20.01 -15.56 -27.32
C ARG A 618 21.10 -14.56 -26.88
N ARG A 619 22.27 -15.06 -26.50
CA ARG A 619 23.40 -14.29 -25.95
C ARG A 619 23.09 -13.52 -24.66
N GLN A 620 22.10 -13.98 -23.91
CA GLN A 620 21.74 -13.43 -22.62
C GLN A 620 21.79 -14.52 -21.54
N ARG A 621 22.24 -14.12 -20.35
CA ARG A 621 22.28 -14.94 -19.15
C ARG A 621 21.42 -14.28 -18.08
N GLY A 622 20.58 -15.07 -17.42
CA GLY A 622 19.79 -14.61 -16.30
C GLY A 622 20.62 -14.37 -15.05
N ASP A 623 20.15 -13.49 -14.21
CA ASP A 623 20.73 -13.24 -12.89
C ASP A 623 20.18 -14.27 -11.90
N VAL A 624 21.02 -14.71 -10.97
CA VAL A 624 20.66 -15.69 -9.95
C VAL A 624 21.20 -15.28 -8.60
N GLY A 625 20.48 -15.54 -7.51
CA GLY A 625 20.93 -15.09 -6.21
C GLY A 625 20.21 -15.71 -5.02
N LEU A 626 20.70 -15.37 -3.84
CA LEU A 626 20.18 -15.76 -2.54
C LEU A 626 19.64 -14.55 -1.80
N ILE A 627 18.64 -14.75 -0.95
CA ILE A 627 18.08 -13.74 -0.05
C ILE A 627 18.24 -14.24 1.39
N ASN A 628 18.77 -13.36 2.26
CA ASN A 628 18.91 -13.61 3.68
C ASN A 628 18.63 -12.32 4.44
N GLU A 629 17.63 -12.31 5.33
CA GLU A 629 17.23 -11.14 6.13
C GLU A 629 17.06 -9.86 5.29
N ARG A 630 16.47 -10.01 4.10
CA ARG A 630 16.26 -8.92 3.11
C ARG A 630 17.54 -8.39 2.44
N TYR A 631 18.68 -9.06 2.60
CA TYR A 631 19.85 -8.83 1.77
C TYR A 631 19.85 -9.79 0.59
N GLY A 632 20.16 -9.26 -0.57
CA GLY A 632 20.35 -10.03 -1.81
C GLY A 632 21.84 -10.21 -2.12
N LEU A 633 22.29 -11.44 -2.32
CA LEU A 633 23.56 -11.77 -2.97
C LEU A 633 23.24 -12.22 -4.38
N VAL A 634 23.55 -11.41 -5.39
CA VAL A 634 23.12 -11.65 -6.78
C VAL A 634 24.35 -11.80 -7.69
N LEU A 635 24.38 -12.91 -8.41
CA LEU A 635 25.35 -13.20 -9.46
C LEU A 635 24.72 -12.77 -10.81
N PHE A 636 25.26 -11.69 -11.38
CA PHE A 636 24.74 -11.10 -12.61
C PHE A 636 25.23 -11.85 -13.84
N GLY A 637 24.29 -12.33 -14.65
CA GLY A 637 24.61 -13.09 -15.86
C GLY A 637 25.25 -12.26 -16.94
N ASN A 638 24.58 -11.22 -17.43
CA ASN A 638 25.13 -10.34 -18.44
C ASN A 638 26.18 -9.38 -17.88
N GLY A 639 26.03 -8.97 -16.62
CA GLY A 639 26.92 -8.02 -15.96
C GLY A 639 28.23 -8.61 -15.48
N GLN A 640 28.39 -9.94 -15.41
CA GLN A 640 29.61 -10.65 -14.97
C GLN A 640 30.20 -10.06 -13.68
N LYS A 641 29.34 -9.93 -12.66
CA LYS A 641 29.68 -9.35 -11.35
C LYS A 641 28.86 -10.02 -10.25
N LEU A 642 29.37 -9.94 -9.03
CA LEU A 642 28.65 -10.31 -7.82
C LEU A 642 28.27 -9.03 -7.06
N GLU A 643 27.02 -8.90 -6.69
CA GLU A 643 26.52 -7.78 -5.87
C GLU A 643 25.92 -8.28 -4.56
N LEU A 644 26.12 -7.47 -3.52
CA LEU A 644 25.52 -7.64 -2.21
C LEU A 644 24.82 -6.32 -1.84
N HIS A 645 23.52 -6.37 -1.60
CA HIS A 645 22.71 -5.17 -1.36
C HIS A 645 21.41 -5.45 -0.59
N PRO A 646 20.96 -4.51 0.26
CA PRO A 646 19.58 -4.50 0.77
C PRO A 646 18.62 -3.90 -0.27
N TRP A 647 19.09 -2.95 -1.08
CA TRP A 647 18.32 -2.26 -2.10
C TRP A 647 19.16 -2.00 -3.34
N GLN A 648 18.87 -2.72 -4.42
CA GLN A 648 19.66 -2.73 -5.66
C GLN A 648 19.81 -1.38 -6.34
N ALA A 649 18.83 -0.49 -6.21
CA ALA A 649 18.83 0.82 -6.87
C ALA A 649 19.71 1.87 -6.16
N ALA A 650 20.25 1.57 -4.98
CA ALA A 650 21.13 2.48 -4.25
C ALA A 650 22.58 2.01 -4.36
N ASP A 651 23.33 2.67 -5.24
CA ASP A 651 24.74 2.32 -5.50
C ASP A 651 25.60 2.38 -4.25
N GLU A 652 25.39 3.36 -3.41
CA GLU A 652 26.12 3.56 -2.17
C GLU A 652 25.82 2.47 -1.11
N MET A 653 24.63 1.87 -1.20
CA MET A 653 24.24 0.75 -0.33
C MET A 653 24.65 -0.61 -0.89
N THR A 654 25.25 -0.66 -2.07
CA THR A 654 25.60 -1.88 -2.80
C THR A 654 27.10 -2.11 -2.76
N ALA A 655 27.54 -3.30 -2.31
CA ALA A 655 28.90 -3.78 -2.54
C ALA A 655 28.94 -4.55 -3.86
N ARG A 656 30.02 -4.38 -4.64
CA ARG A 656 30.21 -5.03 -5.96
C ARG A 656 31.64 -5.53 -6.12
N VAL A 657 31.76 -6.70 -6.73
CA VAL A 657 33.05 -7.23 -7.19
C VAL A 657 32.86 -7.82 -8.60
N PRO A 658 33.84 -7.66 -9.51
CA PRO A 658 33.85 -8.40 -10.76
C PRO A 658 33.85 -9.90 -10.48
N PHE A 659 33.01 -10.65 -11.15
CA PHE A 659 32.95 -12.10 -11.06
C PHE A 659 32.56 -12.68 -12.42
N ILE A 660 33.55 -13.26 -13.10
CA ILE A 660 33.35 -13.94 -14.38
C ILE A 660 32.89 -15.35 -14.10
N TRP A 661 31.78 -15.76 -14.68
CA TRP A 661 31.25 -17.11 -14.51
C TRP A 661 30.68 -17.65 -15.83
N ASP A 662 30.77 -18.96 -15.99
CA ASP A 662 30.42 -19.63 -17.23
C ASP A 662 28.97 -20.12 -17.20
N ALA A 663 28.30 -20.00 -18.34
CA ALA A 663 27.01 -20.63 -18.54
C ALA A 663 27.14 -22.16 -18.44
N GLU A 664 26.05 -22.82 -18.10
CA GLU A 664 25.95 -24.27 -17.97
C GLU A 664 26.89 -24.89 -16.90
N THR A 665 27.53 -24.06 -16.06
CA THR A 665 28.40 -24.47 -14.96
C THR A 665 27.70 -24.26 -13.63
N TRP A 666 27.79 -25.25 -12.76
CA TRP A 666 27.25 -25.14 -11.41
C TRP A 666 28.22 -24.40 -10.51
N TYR A 667 27.72 -23.37 -9.81
CA TYR A 667 28.41 -22.60 -8.80
C TYR A 667 27.68 -22.77 -7.47
N ARG A 668 28.42 -22.86 -6.38
CA ARG A 668 27.83 -22.78 -5.04
C ARG A 668 27.86 -21.35 -4.53
N MET A 669 26.74 -20.90 -4.04
CA MET A 669 26.59 -19.59 -3.39
C MET A 669 26.29 -19.76 -1.91
N LYS A 670 26.84 -18.86 -1.09
CA LYS A 670 26.57 -18.81 0.35
C LYS A 670 26.38 -17.35 0.77
N LEU A 671 25.32 -17.06 1.51
CA LEU A 671 24.99 -15.73 2.05
C LEU A 671 24.75 -15.84 3.54
N ARG A 672 25.51 -15.06 4.31
CA ARG A 672 25.46 -15.04 5.79
C ARG A 672 25.28 -13.61 6.30
N VAL A 673 24.42 -13.44 7.30
CA VAL A 673 24.22 -12.21 8.06
C VAL A 673 24.60 -12.46 9.52
N ASP A 674 25.47 -11.61 10.08
CA ASP A 674 25.88 -11.64 11.48
C ASP A 674 25.55 -10.28 12.11
N HIS A 675 24.65 -10.26 13.08
CA HIS A 675 24.37 -9.07 13.89
C HIS A 675 25.49 -8.83 14.90
N LEU A 676 26.01 -7.61 14.92
CA LEU A 676 27.14 -7.23 15.74
C LEU A 676 26.68 -6.53 17.04
N ALA A 677 27.53 -6.52 18.04
CA ALA A 677 27.20 -5.95 19.35
C ALA A 677 26.94 -4.41 19.32
N ASP A 678 27.47 -3.71 18.32
CA ASP A 678 27.26 -2.28 18.11
C ASP A 678 25.94 -1.95 17.40
N GLY A 679 25.11 -2.97 17.09
CA GLY A 679 23.83 -2.84 16.40
C GLY A 679 23.94 -2.83 14.87
N SER A 680 25.14 -2.89 14.30
CA SER A 680 25.36 -3.10 12.86
C SER A 680 25.24 -4.57 12.47
N ALA A 681 25.22 -4.87 11.16
CA ALA A 681 25.33 -6.25 10.67
C ALA A 681 26.49 -6.39 9.68
N ARG A 682 27.18 -7.51 9.76
CA ARG A 682 28.15 -7.95 8.77
C ARG A 682 27.48 -8.92 7.82
N VAL A 683 27.36 -8.51 6.56
CA VAL A 683 26.75 -9.30 5.49
C VAL A 683 27.85 -9.82 4.58
N ARG A 684 27.92 -11.14 4.37
CA ARG A 684 29.00 -11.79 3.65
C ARG A 684 28.49 -12.77 2.61
N GLY A 685 29.10 -12.75 1.43
CA GLY A 685 28.79 -13.64 0.32
C GLY A 685 30.01 -14.40 -0.20
N LYS A 686 29.81 -15.67 -0.58
CA LYS A 686 30.77 -16.48 -1.33
C LYS A 686 30.14 -17.04 -2.58
N VAL A 687 30.96 -17.16 -3.64
CA VAL A 687 30.61 -17.89 -4.88
C VAL A 687 31.85 -18.65 -5.35
N TRP A 688 31.68 -19.93 -5.67
CA TRP A 688 32.77 -20.78 -6.20
C TRP A 688 32.20 -21.90 -7.07
N PRO A 689 32.98 -22.50 -8.02
CA PRO A 689 32.54 -23.67 -8.77
C PRO A 689 32.12 -24.80 -7.80
N ALA A 690 30.94 -25.38 -7.99
CA ALA A 690 30.38 -26.36 -7.04
C ALA A 690 31.22 -27.66 -6.93
N ALA A 691 32.02 -27.96 -7.95
CA ALA A 691 32.95 -29.09 -7.94
C ALA A 691 34.24 -28.85 -7.13
N GLU A 692 34.50 -27.63 -6.71
CA GLU A 692 35.67 -27.24 -5.95
C GLU A 692 35.38 -27.15 -4.44
N ALA A 693 36.44 -27.18 -3.63
CA ALA A 693 36.33 -27.00 -2.20
C ALA A 693 35.93 -25.55 -1.85
N GLU A 694 35.17 -25.37 -0.78
CA GLU A 694 34.78 -24.04 -0.30
C GLU A 694 36.02 -23.18 0.01
N PRO A 695 36.13 -21.99 -0.61
CA PRO A 695 37.27 -21.12 -0.32
C PRO A 695 37.20 -20.59 1.12
N ALA A 696 38.36 -20.42 1.77
CA ALA A 696 38.40 -19.88 3.12
C ALA A 696 37.93 -18.41 3.18
N ALA A 697 38.29 -17.61 2.18
CA ALA A 697 37.96 -16.19 2.12
C ALA A 697 36.51 -15.99 1.62
N TRP A 698 35.85 -14.95 2.11
CA TRP A 698 34.59 -14.44 1.54
C TRP A 698 34.87 -13.67 0.25
N THR A 699 34.02 -13.88 -0.77
CA THR A 699 34.16 -13.20 -2.07
C THR A 699 33.78 -11.72 -1.95
N ILE A 700 32.79 -11.43 -1.11
CA ILE A 700 32.25 -10.08 -0.91
C ILE A 700 31.78 -9.91 0.53
N GLU A 701 31.99 -8.73 1.10
CA GLU A 701 31.54 -8.39 2.46
C GLU A 701 31.06 -6.93 2.51
N LYS A 702 30.07 -6.65 3.34
CA LYS A 702 29.59 -5.30 3.66
C LYS A 702 29.23 -5.23 5.14
N ILE A 703 29.59 -4.11 5.77
CA ILE A 703 29.04 -3.71 7.08
C ILE A 703 27.88 -2.77 6.83
N ASP A 704 26.69 -3.15 7.30
CA ASP A 704 25.51 -2.30 7.30
C ASP A 704 25.33 -1.72 8.72
N LYS A 705 25.40 -0.38 8.83
CA LYS A 705 25.25 0.34 10.10
C LYS A 705 23.79 0.40 10.58
N ILE A 706 22.84 0.17 9.67
CA ILE A 706 21.40 0.26 9.91
C ILE A 706 20.70 -0.99 9.37
N PRO A 707 21.05 -2.18 9.86
CA PRO A 707 20.69 -3.44 9.24
C PRO A 707 19.20 -3.74 9.35
N HIS A 708 18.75 -4.57 8.42
CA HIS A 708 17.54 -5.36 8.64
C HIS A 708 17.76 -6.30 9.82
N GLN A 709 16.79 -6.39 10.73
CA GLN A 709 16.92 -7.20 11.94
C GLN A 709 16.41 -8.62 11.76
N MET A 710 15.64 -8.86 10.72
CA MET A 710 15.00 -10.15 10.41
C MET A 710 14.46 -10.16 8.99
N GLY A 711 14.15 -11.34 8.47
CA GLY A 711 13.49 -11.55 7.18
C GLY A 711 13.47 -13.01 6.82
N SER A 712 12.63 -13.38 5.85
CA SER A 712 12.56 -14.74 5.33
C SER A 712 13.77 -15.04 4.45
N PRO A 713 14.33 -16.27 4.52
CA PRO A 713 15.28 -16.76 3.53
C PRO A 713 14.60 -16.96 2.18
N GLY A 714 15.37 -16.81 1.11
CA GLY A 714 14.82 -16.94 -0.22
C GLY A 714 15.86 -17.03 -1.33
N ILE A 715 15.35 -17.09 -2.55
CA ILE A 715 16.12 -17.02 -3.79
C ILE A 715 15.64 -15.88 -4.68
N TYR A 716 16.56 -15.40 -5.51
CA TYR A 716 16.31 -14.39 -6.54
C TYR A 716 16.66 -14.93 -7.91
N ALA A 717 15.84 -14.63 -8.94
CA ALA A 717 16.13 -14.95 -10.31
C ALA A 717 15.56 -13.90 -11.27
N ASP A 718 16.34 -13.48 -12.27
CA ASP A 718 15.83 -12.76 -13.44
C ASP A 718 15.69 -13.74 -14.60
N GLY A 719 14.44 -14.01 -15.00
CA GLY A 719 14.09 -14.98 -16.05
C GLY A 719 14.35 -14.51 -17.49
N ILE A 720 15.39 -13.72 -17.75
CA ILE A 720 15.80 -13.38 -19.11
C ILE A 720 16.33 -14.60 -19.89
N SER A 721 16.85 -15.59 -19.16
CA SER A 721 17.14 -16.95 -19.60
C SER A 721 16.83 -17.93 -18.48
N ASP A 722 16.87 -19.24 -18.77
CA ASP A 722 16.65 -20.24 -17.75
C ASP A 722 17.76 -20.20 -16.69
N VAL A 723 17.36 -20.25 -15.42
CA VAL A 723 18.28 -20.39 -14.29
C VAL A 723 17.82 -21.50 -13.37
N TYR A 724 18.76 -22.14 -12.69
CA TYR A 724 18.54 -23.35 -11.92
C TYR A 724 19.12 -23.22 -10.51
N PHE A 725 18.47 -23.89 -9.57
CA PHE A 725 18.91 -24.01 -8.17
C PHE A 725 18.86 -25.48 -7.76
N ASP A 726 19.84 -25.88 -6.95
CA ASP A 726 19.92 -27.20 -6.37
C ASP A 726 20.59 -27.14 -5.01
N ASN A 727 20.51 -28.22 -4.22
CA ASN A 727 21.16 -28.34 -2.91
C ASN A 727 20.92 -27.13 -1.99
N LEU A 728 19.69 -26.59 -2.02
CA LEU A 728 19.30 -25.42 -1.25
C LEU A 728 19.26 -25.75 0.25
N LYS A 729 20.00 -24.99 1.05
CA LYS A 729 20.08 -25.16 2.50
C LYS A 729 19.87 -23.85 3.23
N VAL A 730 19.19 -23.92 4.38
CA VAL A 730 19.05 -22.82 5.33
C VAL A 730 19.31 -23.36 6.72
N TYR A 731 20.26 -22.76 7.43
CA TYR A 731 20.66 -23.23 8.75
C TYR A 731 21.11 -22.06 9.65
N LYS A 732 21.04 -22.25 10.98
CA LYS A 732 21.53 -21.25 11.94
C LYS A 732 23.01 -20.98 11.70
N SER A 733 23.41 -19.72 11.67
CA SER A 733 24.83 -19.32 11.60
C SER A 733 25.55 -19.72 12.91
N GLN A 734 26.74 -20.30 12.76
CA GLN A 734 27.62 -20.65 13.89
C GLN A 734 28.54 -19.50 14.21
#